data_4cd503b8ffd2b912cff84f8b1a969b23
#
_entry.id   4cd503b8ffd2b912cff84f8b1a969b23
#
_cell.length_a   1.000
_cell.length_b   1.000
_cell.length_c   1.000
_cell.angle_alpha   90.00
_cell.angle_beta   90.00
_cell.angle_gamma   90.00
#
_symmetry.space_group_name_H-M   'P 1'
#
loop_
_entity.id
_entity.type
_entity.pdbx_description
1 polymer ?
#
loop_
_entity_poly.entity_id
_entity_poly.type
_entity_poly.pdbx_seq_one_letter_code
_entity_poly.pdbx_strand_id
1 'polypeptide(L)'
;MTSQYGTIYRALTFTLSAAVIAIVPARPAALDDQATRVAKLSFQVQRLEDVRAVKNLQVSYSQYAQFGLWSQMALLFTENAEAIYGPEQLKGRDAIGRYYLMTWGNGKEGLPKGGVRAQLDDTPVVNLSADGQSAQGSWHELTMIGQLGALPDTPGWGIGAMENEYVKENGVWKISRLNYYPYAAGSYAAGWKTTDTVPYLPFHFTPATAPFPVPRLVPGAQIPPIVGSIKDTLAALNKRITALNDEDDVRNLQNAFGYYADRKMWDDVGDLFADDAVLEEADTGIYTGAKSIRRSFERLGPQGLKFGQLNDRPLFDMTVTILADGREALMRGIEFRELGDVESGTATLGLAAFENRFVKGSDGIWRFREMRIFPLAMTDYYKGWNVSRLATLPLTGPLAPDKPVPSADRIADGVIPAFFQKHPVTGKPVVLPDGTTIAAAARLLPAPAGRRQVVMSKDMDAAIADAERRLARSMGYDAVDNLTHAFGAYLMDNRFEEEAALYTKEGWRGKFNVGFCQGAEHIVKCESTWPGGGPLPNPRTAWQGRWMLQPVILISDDATTARERTRLHSFRVNNRQPGVLSGAMYPANQAKVEDGVWKLDVVSIEEPYWMSTTYAEGWARAKEAPKSLISAPPPAPGAPPRMQPDFDRTKLLKIRFWGINNHDDPSDVVLWPNIKPMWFNYKNPVSGREPPNYCPNLKTCEKDLEAAGHKPQ
;
A
#
# COMPACT_ATOMS: atom_id res chain seq x y z
N MET A 1 -23.93 35.19 83.20
CA MET A 1 -23.53 36.51 83.67
C MET A 1 -22.65 37.14 82.60
N THR A 2 -23.24 38.12 81.97
CA THR A 2 -22.72 39.45 81.61
C THR A 2 -21.42 39.50 80.81
N SER A 3 -21.55 39.86 79.51
CA SER A 3 -21.34 41.21 78.96
C SER A 3 -19.85 41.46 78.67
N GLN A 4 -19.38 41.92 77.52
CA GLN A 4 -19.68 43.17 76.81
C GLN A 4 -19.03 43.20 75.41
N TYR A 5 -19.65 44.01 74.59
CA TYR A 5 -19.30 44.33 73.18
C TYR A 5 -18.02 45.18 73.05
N GLY A 6 -17.27 45.02 72.01
CA GLY A 6 -16.26 45.94 71.55
C GLY A 6 -16.22 46.00 70.00
N THR A 7 -16.89 47.00 69.46
CA THR A 7 -16.97 47.31 68.03
C THR A 7 -15.71 48.05 67.61
N ILE A 8 -14.96 47.52 66.66
CA ILE A 8 -13.88 48.25 65.93
C ILE A 8 -14.27 48.42 64.47
N TYR A 9 -14.56 49.67 64.09
CA TYR A 9 -14.70 50.10 62.70
C TYR A 9 -13.31 50.10 62.04
N ARG A 10 -13.14 49.31 60.99
CA ARG A 10 -12.06 49.50 60.02
C ARG A 10 -12.64 50.03 58.70
N ALA A 11 -12.23 51.22 58.34
CA ALA A 11 -12.52 51.86 57.07
C ALA A 11 -11.83 51.09 55.94
N LEU A 12 -12.62 50.54 54.98
CA LEU A 12 -12.11 49.99 53.71
C LEU A 12 -12.03 51.12 52.73
N THR A 13 -10.83 51.50 52.35
CA THR A 13 -10.55 52.36 51.18
C THR A 13 -10.69 51.52 49.92
N PHE A 14 -11.72 51.78 49.11
CA PHE A 14 -11.85 51.23 47.80
C PHE A 14 -10.96 52.00 46.81
N THR A 15 -9.88 51.38 46.35
CA THR A 15 -9.14 51.85 45.16
C THR A 15 -9.85 51.34 43.93
N LEU A 16 -10.47 52.21 43.15
CA LEU A 16 -10.95 51.94 41.82
C LEU A 16 -9.73 51.73 40.90
N SER A 17 -9.44 50.48 40.55
CA SER A 17 -8.57 50.18 39.44
C SER A 17 -9.38 50.32 38.14
N ALA A 18 -9.11 51.39 37.38
CA ALA A 18 -9.62 51.54 36.00
C ALA A 18 -9.02 50.43 35.14
N ALA A 19 -9.80 49.38 34.86
CA ALA A 19 -9.45 48.38 33.85
C ALA A 19 -9.54 49.09 32.46
N VAL A 20 -8.39 49.33 31.87
CA VAL A 20 -8.30 49.72 30.46
C VAL A 20 -8.76 48.50 29.63
N ILE A 21 -10.02 48.47 29.22
CA ILE A 21 -10.52 47.53 28.22
C ILE A 21 -9.85 47.95 26.92
N ALA A 22 -8.83 47.20 26.50
CA ALA A 22 -8.27 47.32 25.18
C ALA A 22 -9.38 46.92 24.20
N ILE A 23 -9.96 47.88 23.50
CA ILE A 23 -10.91 47.67 22.38
C ILE A 23 -10.07 47.01 21.29
N VAL A 24 -10.12 45.68 21.18
CA VAL A 24 -9.61 44.97 20.02
C VAL A 24 -10.52 45.40 18.85
N PRO A 25 -10.01 46.05 17.83
CA PRO A 25 -10.82 46.41 16.67
C PRO A 25 -11.49 45.16 16.09
N ALA A 26 -12.81 45.22 15.89
CA ALA A 26 -13.56 44.16 15.23
C ALA A 26 -12.92 43.86 13.87
N ARG A 27 -12.49 42.62 13.64
CA ARG A 27 -12.01 42.19 12.32
C ARG A 27 -13.14 42.32 11.30
N PRO A 28 -12.85 42.78 10.07
CA PRO A 28 -13.85 42.74 8.99
C PRO A 28 -14.39 41.32 8.79
N ALA A 29 -15.66 41.13 8.56
CA ALA A 29 -16.31 39.81 8.41
C ALA A 29 -15.61 38.89 7.38
N ALA A 30 -15.07 39.47 6.29
CA ALA A 30 -14.27 38.73 5.32
C ALA A 30 -12.95 38.17 5.89
N LEU A 31 -12.30 38.90 6.80
CA LEU A 31 -11.05 38.40 7.47
C LEU A 31 -11.37 37.33 8.49
N ASP A 32 -12.54 37.36 9.14
CA ASP A 32 -12.98 36.30 10.05
C ASP A 32 -13.31 35.01 9.28
N ASP A 33 -13.88 35.11 8.06
CA ASP A 33 -14.10 33.95 7.19
C ASP A 33 -12.79 33.34 6.69
N GLN A 34 -11.85 34.13 6.20
CA GLN A 34 -10.51 33.67 5.79
C GLN A 34 -9.76 33.01 6.94
N ALA A 35 -9.79 33.60 8.14
CA ALA A 35 -9.14 33.03 9.32
C ALA A 35 -9.76 31.67 9.70
N THR A 36 -11.07 31.55 9.61
CA THR A 36 -11.81 30.30 9.88
C THR A 36 -11.45 29.22 8.84
N ARG A 37 -11.42 29.54 7.57
CA ARG A 37 -11.02 28.63 6.49
C ARG A 37 -9.58 28.13 6.68
N VAL A 38 -8.64 29.05 6.98
CA VAL A 38 -7.24 28.68 7.19
C VAL A 38 -7.05 27.85 8.47
N ALA A 39 -7.82 28.12 9.55
CA ALA A 39 -7.83 27.28 10.73
C ALA A 39 -8.32 25.86 10.44
N LYS A 40 -9.41 25.73 9.69
CA LYS A 40 -9.95 24.44 9.23
C LYS A 40 -8.94 23.70 8.35
N LEU A 41 -8.32 24.40 7.42
CA LEU A 41 -7.27 23.84 6.55
C LEU A 41 -6.08 23.32 7.38
N SER A 42 -5.61 24.11 8.37
CA SER A 42 -4.53 23.69 9.29
C SER A 42 -4.89 22.42 10.05
N PHE A 43 -6.11 22.35 10.57
CA PHE A 43 -6.61 21.16 11.27
C PHE A 43 -6.64 19.91 10.37
N GLN A 44 -7.15 20.04 9.15
CA GLN A 44 -7.25 18.91 8.21
C GLN A 44 -5.88 18.44 7.71
N VAL A 45 -4.95 19.37 7.43
CA VAL A 45 -3.56 19.03 7.05
C VAL A 45 -2.92 18.19 8.16
N GLN A 46 -3.03 18.63 9.43
CA GLN A 46 -2.47 17.87 10.54
C GLN A 46 -3.06 16.47 10.64
N ARG A 47 -4.36 16.31 10.45
CA ARG A 47 -5.04 15.00 10.48
C ARG A 47 -4.57 14.07 9.38
N LEU A 48 -4.38 14.59 8.18
CA LEU A 48 -3.89 13.77 7.07
C LEU A 48 -2.44 13.32 7.28
N GLU A 49 -1.59 14.20 7.79
CA GLU A 49 -0.23 13.82 8.20
C GLU A 49 -0.24 12.77 9.34
N ASP A 50 -1.19 12.85 10.26
CA ASP A 50 -1.36 11.87 11.32
C ASP A 50 -1.72 10.47 10.78
N VAL A 51 -2.63 10.38 9.80
CA VAL A 51 -2.94 9.10 9.10
C VAL A 51 -1.67 8.49 8.51
N ARG A 52 -0.90 9.28 7.78
CA ARG A 52 0.35 8.83 7.13
C ARG A 52 1.43 8.46 8.14
N ALA A 53 1.49 9.18 9.27
CA ALA A 53 2.41 8.85 10.35
C ALA A 53 2.07 7.50 11.01
N VAL A 54 0.79 7.17 11.18
CA VAL A 54 0.34 5.84 11.67
C VAL A 54 0.70 4.75 10.67
N LYS A 55 0.45 4.96 9.37
CA LYS A 55 0.86 4.01 8.32
C LYS A 55 2.37 3.77 8.34
N ASN A 56 3.17 4.84 8.39
CA ASN A 56 4.64 4.75 8.44
C ASN A 56 5.14 4.09 9.75
N LEU A 57 4.44 4.26 10.87
CA LEU A 57 4.78 3.59 12.14
C LEU A 57 4.65 2.06 12.00
N GLN A 58 3.53 1.58 11.42
CA GLN A 58 3.31 0.14 11.20
C GLN A 58 4.31 -0.43 10.19
N VAL A 59 4.57 0.26 9.09
CA VAL A 59 5.58 -0.18 8.11
C VAL A 59 6.98 -0.23 8.75
N SER A 60 7.29 0.66 9.69
CA SER A 60 8.56 0.59 10.43
C SER A 60 8.64 -0.66 11.33
N TYR A 61 7.50 -1.12 11.87
CA TYR A 61 7.43 -2.36 12.63
C TYR A 61 7.86 -3.56 11.78
N SER A 62 7.28 -3.74 10.58
CA SER A 62 7.65 -4.82 9.67
C SER A 62 9.09 -4.68 9.15
N GLN A 63 9.52 -3.47 8.77
CA GLN A 63 10.88 -3.24 8.30
C GLN A 63 11.95 -3.54 9.36
N TYR A 64 11.69 -3.27 10.64
CA TYR A 64 12.63 -3.63 11.71
C TYR A 64 12.65 -5.12 11.97
N ALA A 65 11.49 -5.78 11.94
CA ALA A 65 11.39 -7.23 12.07
C ALA A 65 12.15 -7.97 10.97
N GLN A 66 12.12 -7.47 9.73
CA GLN A 66 12.82 -8.06 8.58
C GLN A 66 14.34 -8.16 8.75
N PHE A 67 14.92 -7.31 9.59
CA PHE A 67 16.35 -7.31 9.85
C PHE A 67 16.71 -7.70 11.29
N GLY A 68 15.72 -8.17 12.06
CA GLY A 68 15.93 -8.57 13.45
C GLY A 68 16.31 -7.42 14.37
N LEU A 69 15.85 -6.21 14.10
CA LEU A 69 16.09 -5.01 14.92
C LEU A 69 15.09 -4.94 16.08
N TRP A 70 15.14 -5.95 16.95
CA TRP A 70 14.12 -6.19 17.98
C TRP A 70 14.01 -5.05 19.00
N SER A 71 15.15 -4.48 19.40
CA SER A 71 15.17 -3.31 20.28
C SER A 71 14.55 -2.07 19.64
N GLN A 72 14.81 -1.84 18.33
CA GLN A 72 14.20 -0.72 17.61
C GLN A 72 12.69 -0.95 17.44
N MET A 73 12.29 -2.18 17.14
CA MET A 73 10.89 -2.56 17.01
C MET A 73 10.11 -2.36 18.32
N ALA A 74 10.70 -2.73 19.46
CA ALA A 74 10.09 -2.51 20.78
C ALA A 74 9.85 -1.02 21.08
N LEU A 75 10.72 -0.13 20.64
CA LEU A 75 10.58 1.32 20.83
C LEU A 75 9.38 1.95 20.10
N LEU A 76 8.75 1.22 19.19
CA LEU A 76 7.52 1.67 18.51
C LEU A 76 6.30 1.65 19.45
N PHE A 77 6.38 0.92 20.54
CA PHE A 77 5.27 0.72 21.48
C PHE A 77 5.27 1.76 22.61
N THR A 78 4.07 2.00 23.19
CA THR A 78 3.94 2.74 24.46
C THR A 78 4.53 1.93 25.61
N GLU A 79 4.81 2.58 26.76
CA GLU A 79 5.33 1.87 27.93
C GLU A 79 4.39 0.77 28.43
N ASN A 80 3.08 1.03 28.38
CA ASN A 80 2.04 0.12 28.85
C ASN A 80 1.32 -0.63 27.71
N ALA A 81 1.94 -0.74 26.55
CA ALA A 81 1.34 -1.40 25.38
C ALA A 81 0.97 -2.86 25.67
N GLU A 82 -0.02 -3.35 24.94
CA GLU A 82 -0.36 -4.77 24.87
C GLU A 82 -0.03 -5.34 23.50
N ALA A 83 0.54 -6.55 23.45
CA ALA A 83 0.69 -7.31 22.21
C ALA A 83 0.13 -8.71 22.39
N ILE A 84 -0.74 -9.14 21.45
CA ILE A 84 -1.46 -10.41 21.51
C ILE A 84 -1.12 -11.20 20.23
N TYR A 85 -0.48 -12.35 20.38
CA TYR A 85 -0.13 -13.28 19.31
C TYR A 85 -0.80 -14.64 19.57
N GLY A 86 -2.06 -14.77 19.15
CA GLY A 86 -2.83 -15.97 19.48
C GLY A 86 -2.98 -16.16 20.99
N PRO A 87 -2.40 -17.22 21.60
CA PRO A 87 -2.48 -17.45 23.05
C PRO A 87 -1.54 -16.54 23.87
N GLU A 88 -0.51 -15.98 23.25
CA GLU A 88 0.49 -15.17 23.94
C GLU A 88 -0.04 -13.75 24.17
N GLN A 89 -0.09 -13.33 25.41
CA GLN A 89 -0.50 -11.97 25.82
C GLN A 89 0.64 -11.30 26.57
N LEU A 90 1.19 -10.26 25.96
CA LEU A 90 2.34 -9.51 26.46
C LEU A 90 1.89 -8.14 26.93
N LYS A 91 2.31 -7.74 28.14
CA LYS A 91 1.98 -6.44 28.72
C LYS A 91 3.23 -5.64 29.03
N GLY A 92 3.28 -4.44 28.51
CA GLY A 92 4.38 -3.50 28.63
C GLY A 92 5.47 -3.70 27.57
N ARG A 93 6.02 -2.58 27.11
CA ARG A 93 7.06 -2.51 26.07
C ARG A 93 8.24 -3.43 26.34
N ASP A 94 8.71 -3.51 27.60
CA ASP A 94 9.85 -4.34 27.95
C ASP A 94 9.55 -5.84 27.85
N ALA A 95 8.33 -6.27 28.16
CA ALA A 95 7.91 -7.65 27.97
C ALA A 95 7.80 -7.99 26.47
N ILE A 96 7.25 -7.09 25.68
CA ILE A 96 7.15 -7.21 24.22
C ILE A 96 8.55 -7.29 23.60
N GLY A 97 9.47 -6.40 23.98
CA GLY A 97 10.85 -6.41 23.48
C GLY A 97 11.61 -7.69 23.87
N ARG A 98 11.45 -8.17 25.11
CA ARG A 98 12.02 -9.46 25.53
C ARG A 98 11.46 -10.64 24.72
N TYR A 99 10.17 -10.64 24.44
CA TYR A 99 9.56 -11.67 23.59
C TYR A 99 10.18 -11.69 22.19
N TYR A 100 10.29 -10.54 21.53
CA TYR A 100 10.92 -10.47 20.21
C TYR A 100 12.36 -10.96 20.24
N LEU A 101 13.15 -10.46 21.17
CA LEU A 101 14.56 -10.85 21.31
C LEU A 101 14.72 -12.34 21.59
N MET A 102 13.96 -12.88 22.54
CA MET A 102 14.14 -14.27 23.00
C MET A 102 13.47 -15.28 22.06
N THR A 103 12.25 -14.98 21.57
CA THR A 103 11.46 -15.93 20.79
C THR A 103 11.78 -15.85 19.30
N TRP A 104 11.89 -14.63 18.75
CA TRP A 104 12.17 -14.44 17.33
C TRP A 104 13.65 -14.31 17.03
N GLY A 105 14.40 -13.68 17.91
CA GLY A 105 15.83 -13.44 17.78
C GLY A 105 16.71 -14.52 18.42
N ASN A 106 16.14 -15.50 19.10
CA ASN A 106 16.89 -16.51 19.85
C ASN A 106 17.97 -15.89 20.76
N GLY A 107 17.60 -14.82 21.46
CA GLY A 107 18.46 -14.06 22.37
C GLY A 107 19.48 -13.13 21.69
N LYS A 108 19.36 -12.88 20.38
CA LYS A 108 20.30 -12.03 19.64
C LYS A 108 19.58 -11.00 18.79
N GLU A 109 20.16 -9.81 18.70
CA GLU A 109 19.81 -8.81 17.71
C GLU A 109 20.35 -9.20 16.34
N GLY A 110 19.64 -8.81 15.29
CA GLY A 110 19.97 -9.13 13.91
C GLY A 110 19.55 -10.53 13.48
N LEU A 111 19.72 -10.80 12.20
CA LEU A 111 19.48 -12.13 11.64
C LEU A 111 20.79 -12.94 11.64
N PRO A 112 20.72 -14.26 11.86
CA PRO A 112 21.89 -15.11 11.70
C PRO A 112 22.36 -15.12 10.24
N LYS A 113 23.64 -15.40 10.02
CA LYS A 113 24.18 -15.59 8.67
C LYS A 113 23.38 -16.67 7.94
N GLY A 114 22.92 -16.38 6.73
CA GLY A 114 22.04 -17.27 6.00
C GLY A 114 20.57 -17.23 6.43
N GLY A 115 20.20 -16.36 7.37
CA GLY A 115 18.82 -16.13 7.76
C GLY A 115 18.04 -15.34 6.73
N VAL A 116 16.75 -15.64 6.62
CA VAL A 116 15.75 -14.90 5.87
C VAL A 116 14.57 -14.65 6.80
N ARG A 117 14.13 -13.40 6.87
CA ARG A 117 12.87 -13.04 7.47
C ARG A 117 12.22 -11.98 6.59
N ALA A 118 11.09 -12.29 6.02
CA ALA A 118 10.17 -11.28 5.51
C ALA A 118 9.03 -11.15 6.51
N GLN A 119 8.62 -9.95 6.76
CA GLN A 119 7.38 -9.61 7.45
C GLN A 119 6.79 -8.48 6.65
N LEU A 120 5.76 -8.79 5.87
CA LEU A 120 5.18 -7.92 4.88
C LEU A 120 3.79 -7.53 5.35
N ASP A 121 3.66 -6.31 5.87
CA ASP A 121 2.40 -5.74 6.37
C ASP A 121 1.81 -4.83 5.30
N ASP A 122 0.63 -5.16 4.80
CA ASP A 122 0.00 -4.36 3.75
C ASP A 122 -1.54 -4.31 3.88
N THR A 123 -2.17 -3.72 2.90
CA THR A 123 -3.63 -3.52 2.81
C THR A 123 -4.22 -2.77 4.01
N PRO A 124 -3.66 -1.59 4.34
CA PRO A 124 -4.08 -0.85 5.52
C PRO A 124 -5.48 -0.23 5.38
N VAL A 125 -6.32 -0.42 6.38
CA VAL A 125 -7.48 0.45 6.64
C VAL A 125 -7.19 1.18 7.93
N VAL A 126 -6.94 2.49 7.86
CA VAL A 126 -6.58 3.32 9.01
C VAL A 126 -7.60 4.42 9.21
N ASN A 127 -8.12 4.55 10.43
CA ASN A 127 -9.05 5.61 10.81
C ASN A 127 -8.57 6.32 12.07
N LEU A 128 -8.53 7.65 12.04
CA LEU A 128 -8.27 8.47 13.22
C LEU A 128 -9.53 8.64 14.08
N SER A 129 -9.35 8.79 15.37
CA SER A 129 -10.38 9.30 16.28
C SER A 129 -10.73 10.77 15.98
N ALA A 130 -11.93 11.20 16.38
CA ALA A 130 -12.38 12.57 16.15
C ALA A 130 -11.47 13.65 16.81
N ASP A 131 -10.89 13.34 17.97
CA ASP A 131 -9.93 14.21 18.65
C ASP A 131 -8.52 14.11 18.05
N GLY A 132 -8.21 13.06 17.26
CA GLY A 132 -6.92 12.75 16.63
C GLY A 132 -5.81 12.44 17.61
N GLN A 133 -6.17 11.92 18.78
CA GLN A 133 -5.21 11.46 19.77
C GLN A 133 -5.05 9.94 19.72
N SER A 134 -5.95 9.24 19.04
CA SER A 134 -5.87 7.81 18.77
C SER A 134 -6.21 7.47 17.34
N ALA A 135 -5.81 6.28 16.92
CA ALA A 135 -6.13 5.69 15.61
C ALA A 135 -6.31 4.18 15.76
N GLN A 136 -7.05 3.60 14.82
CA GLN A 136 -7.14 2.17 14.64
C GLN A 136 -6.69 1.81 13.25
N GLY A 137 -6.09 0.62 13.10
CA GLY A 137 -5.60 0.14 11.81
C GLY A 137 -5.71 -1.37 11.67
N SER A 138 -6.30 -1.78 10.55
CA SER A 138 -6.36 -3.17 10.10
C SER A 138 -5.27 -3.41 9.08
N TRP A 139 -4.59 -4.55 9.17
CA TRP A 139 -3.47 -4.93 8.32
C TRP A 139 -3.52 -6.42 8.01
N HIS A 140 -2.99 -6.82 6.87
CA HIS A 140 -2.68 -8.22 6.61
C HIS A 140 -1.17 -8.44 6.59
N GLU A 141 -0.76 -9.62 7.07
CA GLU A 141 0.65 -9.96 7.21
C GLU A 141 0.98 -11.27 6.49
N LEU A 142 2.05 -11.25 5.70
CA LEU A 142 2.74 -12.44 5.21
C LEU A 142 4.12 -12.51 5.85
N THR A 143 4.40 -13.61 6.55
CA THR A 143 5.75 -13.90 7.04
C THR A 143 6.39 -15.03 6.26
N MET A 144 7.68 -14.85 5.95
CA MET A 144 8.55 -15.88 5.40
C MET A 144 9.81 -15.95 6.23
N ILE A 145 10.03 -17.08 6.89
CA ILE A 145 11.15 -17.27 7.80
C ILE A 145 11.96 -18.46 7.32
N GLY A 146 13.28 -18.33 7.29
CA GLY A 146 14.15 -19.40 6.88
C GLY A 146 15.58 -19.22 7.31
N GLN A 147 16.31 -20.33 7.28
CA GLN A 147 17.73 -20.40 7.59
C GLN A 147 18.37 -21.39 6.64
N LEU A 148 19.37 -20.96 5.88
CA LEU A 148 20.12 -21.88 5.02
C LEU A 148 20.73 -23.02 5.85
N GLY A 149 20.43 -24.26 5.46
CA GLY A 149 20.82 -25.47 6.17
C GLY A 149 19.86 -25.90 7.28
N ALA A 150 18.74 -25.21 7.48
CA ALA A 150 17.72 -25.65 8.44
C ALA A 150 16.98 -26.91 7.96
N LEU A 151 16.36 -27.62 8.90
CA LEU A 151 15.59 -28.83 8.61
C LEU A 151 14.34 -28.47 7.77
N PRO A 152 13.84 -29.39 6.91
CA PRO A 152 12.69 -29.18 6.05
C PRO A 152 11.41 -28.75 6.80
N ASP A 153 11.22 -29.28 8.01
CA ASP A 153 10.02 -29.01 8.84
C ASP A 153 10.12 -27.73 9.67
N THR A 154 11.22 -26.98 9.55
CA THR A 154 11.34 -25.68 10.21
C THR A 154 10.21 -24.75 9.73
N PRO A 155 9.51 -24.03 10.65
CA PRO A 155 8.50 -23.05 10.26
C PRO A 155 9.03 -22.08 9.21
N GLY A 156 8.24 -21.84 8.17
CA GLY A 156 8.66 -21.06 7.02
C GLY A 156 7.65 -20.01 6.58
N TRP A 157 6.39 -20.36 6.60
CA TRP A 157 5.28 -19.49 6.20
C TRP A 157 4.41 -19.13 7.39
N GLY A 158 3.97 -17.87 7.44
CA GLY A 158 2.89 -17.42 8.30
C GLY A 158 2.00 -16.45 7.52
N ILE A 159 0.70 -16.58 7.69
CA ILE A 159 -0.31 -15.66 7.10
C ILE A 159 -1.27 -15.30 8.21
N GLY A 160 -1.55 -14.02 8.35
CA GLY A 160 -2.47 -13.51 9.36
C GLY A 160 -2.94 -12.09 9.07
N ALA A 161 -3.57 -11.52 10.06
CA ALA A 161 -4.00 -10.14 10.04
C ALA A 161 -3.87 -9.49 11.41
N MET A 162 -3.89 -8.18 11.45
CA MET A 162 -3.81 -7.39 12.67
C MET A 162 -4.94 -6.38 12.75
N GLU A 163 -5.46 -6.20 13.97
CA GLU A 163 -6.29 -5.06 14.37
C GLU A 163 -5.58 -4.33 15.49
N ASN A 164 -4.99 -3.20 15.16
CA ASN A 164 -4.09 -2.47 16.03
C ASN A 164 -4.67 -1.14 16.49
N GLU A 165 -4.25 -0.71 17.68
CA GLU A 165 -4.58 0.60 18.23
C GLU A 165 -3.30 1.43 18.40
N TYR A 166 -3.42 2.71 18.08
CA TYR A 166 -2.33 3.68 18.14
C TYR A 166 -2.75 4.87 18.95
N VAL A 167 -1.80 5.46 19.67
CA VAL A 167 -2.02 6.68 20.45
C VAL A 167 -0.93 7.72 20.19
N LYS A 168 -1.29 8.97 20.31
CA LYS A 168 -0.39 10.10 20.11
C LYS A 168 0.07 10.63 21.47
N GLU A 169 1.28 10.27 21.90
CA GLU A 169 1.89 10.72 23.15
C GLU A 169 2.91 11.83 22.88
N ASN A 170 2.70 13.01 23.46
CA ASN A 170 3.58 14.17 23.27
C ASN A 170 3.83 14.51 21.79
N GLY A 171 2.80 14.38 20.95
CA GLY A 171 2.87 14.66 19.52
C GLY A 171 3.48 13.53 18.68
N VAL A 172 3.81 12.38 19.26
CA VAL A 172 4.42 11.22 18.58
C VAL A 172 3.48 10.03 18.62
N TRP A 173 3.23 9.43 17.47
CA TRP A 173 2.43 8.22 17.34
C TRP A 173 3.18 6.99 17.81
N LYS A 174 2.51 6.10 18.55
CA LYS A 174 3.02 4.84 19.07
C LYS A 174 1.95 3.75 19.00
N ILE A 175 2.38 2.50 18.95
CA ILE A 175 1.49 1.35 19.06
C ILE A 175 1.09 1.18 20.53
N SER A 176 -0.19 1.30 20.85
CA SER A 176 -0.72 1.03 22.19
C SER A 176 -1.21 -0.39 22.35
N ARG A 177 -1.72 -0.98 21.24
CA ARG A 177 -2.14 -2.37 21.19
C ARG A 177 -1.87 -2.98 19.83
N LEU A 178 -1.26 -4.16 19.82
CA LEU A 178 -1.13 -5.00 18.66
C LEU A 178 -1.93 -6.28 18.90
N ASN A 179 -2.80 -6.63 17.98
CA ASN A 179 -3.61 -7.85 18.09
C ASN A 179 -3.52 -8.64 16.77
N TYR A 180 -2.76 -9.72 16.80
CA TYR A 180 -2.48 -10.56 15.64
C TYR A 180 -3.39 -11.79 15.60
N TYR A 181 -4.03 -12.00 14.47
CA TYR A 181 -4.93 -13.11 14.16
C TYR A 181 -4.26 -14.06 13.16
N PRO A 182 -3.72 -15.21 13.59
CA PRO A 182 -3.10 -16.17 12.69
C PRO A 182 -4.16 -16.87 11.83
N TYR A 183 -3.92 -16.97 10.53
CA TYR A 183 -4.79 -17.66 9.57
C TYR A 183 -4.21 -18.99 9.14
N ALA A 184 -2.92 -19.03 8.82
CA ALA A 184 -2.22 -20.23 8.38
C ALA A 184 -0.73 -20.17 8.68
N ALA A 185 -0.12 -21.32 8.80
CA ALA A 185 1.32 -21.47 8.93
C ALA A 185 1.78 -22.79 8.30
N GLY A 186 3.09 -22.94 8.09
CA GLY A 186 3.69 -24.18 7.63
C GLY A 186 5.17 -24.05 7.36
N SER A 187 5.82 -25.21 7.13
CA SER A 187 7.19 -25.21 6.63
C SER A 187 7.21 -24.86 5.14
N TYR A 188 8.37 -24.42 4.65
CA TYR A 188 8.49 -24.21 3.21
C TYR A 188 8.24 -25.49 2.41
N ALA A 189 8.76 -26.61 2.88
CA ALA A 189 8.63 -27.90 2.17
C ALA A 189 7.18 -28.40 2.09
N ALA A 190 6.40 -28.21 3.16
CA ALA A 190 5.00 -28.66 3.24
C ALA A 190 3.98 -27.63 2.73
N GLY A 191 4.36 -26.35 2.63
CA GLY A 191 3.44 -25.25 2.40
C GLY A 191 2.62 -24.90 3.64
N TRP A 192 1.74 -23.92 3.52
CA TRP A 192 0.90 -23.45 4.64
C TRP A 192 -0.48 -24.07 4.63
N LYS A 193 -1.02 -24.26 5.83
CA LYS A 193 -2.40 -24.70 6.09
C LYS A 193 -2.95 -23.97 7.30
N THR A 194 -4.27 -23.87 7.40
CA THR A 194 -4.87 -23.56 8.68
C THR A 194 -4.81 -24.79 9.58
N THR A 195 -4.50 -24.58 10.86
CA THR A 195 -4.44 -25.69 11.83
C THR A 195 -5.82 -26.17 12.26
N ASP A 196 -6.71 -25.21 12.61
CA ASP A 196 -8.05 -25.49 13.12
C ASP A 196 -9.10 -24.64 12.40
N THR A 197 -9.30 -23.42 12.86
CA THR A 197 -10.26 -22.47 12.32
C THR A 197 -9.58 -21.16 12.00
N VAL A 198 -10.03 -20.54 10.92
CA VAL A 198 -9.63 -19.17 10.57
C VAL A 198 -10.52 -18.20 11.35
N PRO A 199 -9.98 -17.31 12.18
CA PRO A 199 -10.78 -16.33 12.90
C PRO A 199 -11.42 -15.30 11.96
N TYR A 200 -12.57 -14.76 12.37
CA TYR A 200 -13.11 -13.55 11.77
C TYR A 200 -12.42 -12.33 12.38
N LEU A 201 -12.05 -11.38 11.54
CA LEU A 201 -11.47 -10.13 12.02
C LEU A 201 -12.57 -9.22 12.60
N PRO A 202 -12.39 -8.69 13.80
CA PRO A 202 -13.30 -7.71 14.36
C PRO A 202 -12.99 -6.32 13.79
N PHE A 203 -13.26 -6.10 12.50
CA PHE A 203 -12.96 -4.85 11.83
C PHE A 203 -13.42 -3.64 12.65
N HIS A 204 -12.50 -2.69 12.90
CA HIS A 204 -12.80 -1.42 13.56
C HIS A 204 -13.59 -0.46 12.66
N PHE A 205 -13.67 -0.72 11.37
CA PHE A 205 -14.34 0.11 10.39
C PHE A 205 -15.68 -0.50 9.91
N THR A 206 -16.50 0.36 9.34
CA THR A 206 -17.77 0.02 8.68
C THR A 206 -17.77 0.65 7.29
N PRO A 207 -18.73 0.29 6.39
CA PRO A 207 -18.85 0.99 5.11
C PRO A 207 -19.05 2.50 5.23
N ALA A 208 -19.59 2.97 6.35
CA ALA A 208 -19.79 4.38 6.62
C ALA A 208 -18.51 5.10 7.09
N THR A 209 -17.56 4.38 7.70
CA THR A 209 -16.32 4.96 8.25
C THR A 209 -15.08 4.67 7.41
N ALA A 210 -15.07 3.59 6.62
CA ALA A 210 -13.95 3.22 5.76
C ALA A 210 -13.46 4.38 4.84
N PRO A 211 -14.36 5.18 4.19
CA PRO A 211 -13.93 6.27 3.32
C PRO A 211 -13.41 7.51 4.07
N PHE A 212 -13.28 7.45 5.40
CA PHE A 212 -12.85 8.57 6.23
C PHE A 212 -11.63 8.22 7.08
N PRO A 213 -10.44 8.07 6.50
CA PRO A 213 -9.21 7.96 7.29
C PRO A 213 -9.04 9.18 8.20
N VAL A 214 -9.37 10.37 7.68
CA VAL A 214 -9.57 11.59 8.47
C VAL A 214 -11.07 11.74 8.75
N PRO A 215 -11.51 11.71 10.02
CA PRO A 215 -12.93 11.81 10.35
C PRO A 215 -13.52 13.15 9.89
N ARG A 216 -14.79 13.13 9.52
CA ARG A 216 -15.51 14.36 9.16
C ARG A 216 -15.55 15.31 10.35
N LEU A 217 -15.41 16.61 10.05
CA LEU A 217 -15.67 17.64 11.04
C LEU A 217 -17.16 17.64 11.40
N VAL A 218 -17.44 17.32 12.65
CA VAL A 218 -18.82 17.40 13.15
C VAL A 218 -19.22 18.86 13.38
N PRO A 219 -20.51 19.24 13.20
CA PRO A 219 -21.00 20.55 13.58
C PRO A 219 -20.64 20.88 15.03
N GLY A 220 -20.04 22.05 15.25
CA GLY A 220 -19.60 22.48 16.59
C GLY A 220 -18.24 21.96 17.02
N ALA A 221 -17.49 21.25 16.16
CA ALA A 221 -16.11 20.86 16.44
C ALA A 221 -15.26 22.08 16.78
N GLN A 222 -14.52 22.02 17.90
CA GLN A 222 -13.62 23.08 18.30
C GLN A 222 -12.34 23.01 17.47
N ILE A 223 -12.21 23.94 16.53
CA ILE A 223 -11.01 24.08 15.71
C ILE A 223 -10.16 25.18 16.35
N PRO A 224 -8.90 24.88 16.71
CA PRO A 224 -8.02 25.89 17.27
C PRO A 224 -7.86 27.07 16.31
N PRO A 225 -7.98 28.32 16.76
CA PRO A 225 -7.75 29.48 15.93
C PRO A 225 -6.28 29.52 15.44
N ILE A 226 -6.06 30.15 14.29
CA ILE A 226 -4.70 30.38 13.81
C ILE A 226 -3.94 31.32 14.76
N VAL A 227 -2.64 31.03 14.91
CA VAL A 227 -1.70 31.89 15.64
C VAL A 227 -0.87 32.65 14.60
N GLY A 228 -0.90 33.99 14.66
CA GLY A 228 -0.15 34.84 13.74
C GLY A 228 -0.97 35.32 12.54
N SER A 229 -0.29 35.70 11.45
CA SER A 229 -0.96 36.23 10.26
C SER A 229 -1.56 35.11 9.39
N ILE A 230 -2.72 35.37 8.77
CA ILE A 230 -3.35 34.47 7.81
C ILE A 230 -2.36 34.11 6.68
N LYS A 231 -1.65 35.12 6.17
CA LYS A 231 -0.69 34.97 5.06
C LYS A 231 0.46 34.01 5.41
N ASP A 232 1.09 34.18 6.57
CA ASP A 232 2.23 33.34 6.97
C ASP A 232 1.78 31.93 7.32
N THR A 233 0.64 31.78 7.97
CA THR A 233 0.01 30.47 8.25
C THR A 233 -0.30 29.75 6.95
N LEU A 234 -0.94 30.41 5.98
CA LEU A 234 -1.25 29.81 4.69
C LEU A 234 0.02 29.46 3.90
N ALA A 235 1.07 30.28 3.97
CA ALA A 235 2.36 29.97 3.33
C ALA A 235 3.01 28.72 3.93
N ALA A 236 2.95 28.53 5.24
CA ALA A 236 3.41 27.33 5.90
C ALA A 236 2.56 26.11 5.51
N LEU A 237 1.24 26.23 5.51
CA LEU A 237 0.31 25.17 5.08
C LEU A 237 0.52 24.76 3.62
N ASN A 238 0.74 25.70 2.73
CA ASN A 238 1.00 25.41 1.31
C ASN A 238 2.23 24.53 1.12
N LYS A 239 3.28 24.67 1.93
CA LYS A 239 4.45 23.77 1.90
C LYS A 239 4.06 22.35 2.32
N ARG A 240 3.30 22.21 3.40
CA ARG A 240 2.83 20.90 3.91
C ARG A 240 1.90 20.21 2.91
N ILE A 241 0.92 20.94 2.36
CA ILE A 241 0.00 20.42 1.33
C ILE A 241 0.76 20.01 0.07
N THR A 242 1.74 20.80 -0.34
CA THR A 242 2.59 20.46 -1.49
C THR A 242 3.37 19.16 -1.21
N ALA A 243 3.90 18.98 0.01
CA ALA A 243 4.59 17.74 0.37
C ALA A 243 3.65 16.52 0.37
N LEU A 244 2.40 16.67 0.80
CA LEU A 244 1.38 15.60 0.72
C LEU A 244 1.07 15.21 -0.74
N ASN A 245 0.86 16.20 -1.62
CA ASN A 245 0.64 15.91 -3.05
C ASN A 245 1.89 15.30 -3.71
N ASP A 246 3.09 15.76 -3.34
CA ASP A 246 4.35 15.20 -3.83
C ASP A 246 4.55 13.74 -3.36
N GLU A 247 4.12 13.42 -2.16
CA GLU A 247 4.12 12.04 -1.66
C GLU A 247 3.20 11.13 -2.48
N ASP A 248 1.99 11.60 -2.83
CA ASP A 248 1.05 10.87 -3.69
C ASP A 248 1.67 10.62 -5.07
N ASP A 249 2.28 11.64 -5.68
CA ASP A 249 2.94 11.53 -6.99
C ASP A 249 4.11 10.53 -6.96
N VAL A 250 4.93 10.55 -5.91
CA VAL A 250 6.08 9.63 -5.75
C VAL A 250 5.62 8.20 -5.54
N ARG A 251 4.55 7.97 -4.75
CA ARG A 251 3.93 6.63 -4.58
C ARG A 251 3.42 6.10 -5.91
N ASN A 252 2.68 6.92 -6.66
CA ASN A 252 2.17 6.55 -7.97
C ASN A 252 3.29 6.24 -8.96
N LEU A 253 4.37 7.01 -8.96
CA LEU A 253 5.54 6.78 -9.82
C LEU A 253 6.23 5.44 -9.52
N GLN A 254 6.44 5.12 -8.24
CA GLN A 254 7.01 3.84 -7.82
C GLN A 254 6.10 2.67 -8.21
N ASN A 255 4.80 2.81 -7.98
CA ASN A 255 3.84 1.76 -8.29
C ASN A 255 3.71 1.54 -9.80
N ALA A 256 3.73 2.60 -10.60
CA ALA A 256 3.74 2.51 -12.07
C ALA A 256 5.00 1.80 -12.58
N PHE A 257 6.19 2.08 -11.99
CA PHE A 257 7.42 1.36 -12.30
C PHE A 257 7.23 -0.16 -12.13
N GLY A 258 6.66 -0.61 -11.00
CA GLY A 258 6.42 -2.03 -10.77
C GLY A 258 5.57 -2.67 -11.87
N TYR A 259 4.46 -2.05 -12.26
CA TYR A 259 3.59 -2.57 -13.33
C TYR A 259 4.27 -2.62 -14.70
N TYR A 260 5.07 -1.62 -15.04
CA TYR A 260 5.82 -1.64 -16.29
C TYR A 260 6.93 -2.70 -16.25
N ALA A 261 7.62 -2.85 -15.11
CA ALA A 261 8.64 -3.87 -14.93
C ALA A 261 8.08 -5.28 -15.03
N ASP A 262 6.92 -5.56 -14.43
CA ASP A 262 6.25 -6.87 -14.50
C ASP A 262 6.00 -7.32 -15.94
N ARG A 263 5.65 -6.40 -16.80
CA ARG A 263 5.33 -6.65 -18.21
C ARG A 263 6.51 -6.44 -19.15
N LYS A 264 7.70 -6.19 -18.59
CA LYS A 264 8.92 -5.88 -19.35
C LYS A 264 8.70 -4.75 -20.36
N MET A 265 7.96 -3.73 -19.96
CA MET A 265 7.72 -2.52 -20.76
C MET A 265 8.91 -1.58 -20.60
N TRP A 266 10.07 -1.98 -21.16
CA TRP A 266 11.35 -1.33 -20.86
C TRP A 266 11.45 0.11 -21.36
N ASP A 267 10.70 0.48 -22.40
CA ASP A 267 10.62 1.87 -22.84
C ASP A 267 9.84 2.73 -21.83
N ASP A 268 8.73 2.22 -21.29
CA ASP A 268 7.96 2.92 -20.27
C ASP A 268 8.71 2.97 -18.94
N VAL A 269 9.45 1.91 -18.58
CA VAL A 269 10.37 1.92 -17.44
C VAL A 269 11.45 2.98 -17.62
N GLY A 270 12.09 3.04 -18.79
CA GLY A 270 13.15 4.00 -19.09
C GLY A 270 12.70 5.46 -18.97
N ASP A 271 11.47 5.76 -19.38
CA ASP A 271 10.88 7.09 -19.31
C ASP A 271 10.75 7.63 -17.87
N LEU A 272 10.70 6.74 -16.85
CA LEU A 272 10.52 7.15 -15.46
C LEU A 272 11.78 7.74 -14.82
N PHE A 273 12.93 7.60 -15.45
CA PHE A 273 14.22 8.01 -14.89
C PHE A 273 14.63 9.42 -15.37
N ALA A 274 15.34 10.14 -14.50
CA ALA A 274 16.02 11.37 -14.89
C ALA A 274 17.21 11.05 -15.82
N ASP A 275 17.61 11.99 -16.67
CA ASP A 275 18.68 11.79 -17.66
C ASP A 275 20.01 11.38 -17.02
N ASP A 276 20.30 11.92 -15.82
CA ASP A 276 21.50 11.64 -15.02
C ASP A 276 21.31 10.51 -14.00
N ALA A 277 20.19 9.78 -14.05
CA ALA A 277 19.84 8.78 -13.05
C ALA A 277 20.89 7.65 -12.95
N VAL A 278 20.94 7.04 -11.78
CA VAL A 278 21.80 5.90 -11.48
C VAL A 278 20.94 4.75 -10.94
N LEU A 279 21.15 3.56 -11.48
CA LEU A 279 20.64 2.32 -10.92
C LEU A 279 21.81 1.52 -10.36
N GLU A 280 21.73 1.15 -9.09
CA GLU A 280 22.64 0.24 -8.42
C GLU A 280 21.88 -1.03 -8.04
N GLU A 281 22.36 -2.15 -8.49
CA GLU A 281 21.92 -3.45 -7.96
C GLU A 281 23.10 -4.12 -7.27
N ALA A 282 22.97 -4.34 -5.97
CA ALA A 282 24.08 -4.65 -5.08
C ALA A 282 24.98 -5.80 -5.53
N ASP A 283 24.45 -6.83 -6.14
CA ASP A 283 25.25 -7.98 -6.61
C ASP A 283 25.62 -7.92 -8.09
N THR A 284 25.13 -6.91 -8.80
CA THR A 284 25.31 -6.81 -10.26
C THR A 284 26.26 -5.69 -10.65
N GLY A 285 25.95 -4.46 -10.22
CA GLY A 285 26.76 -3.28 -10.55
C GLY A 285 25.93 -2.00 -10.67
N ILE A 286 26.58 -0.97 -11.19
CA ILE A 286 26.03 0.37 -11.34
C ILE A 286 25.84 0.70 -12.83
N TYR A 287 24.66 1.18 -13.17
CA TYR A 287 24.27 1.64 -14.50
C TYR A 287 23.94 3.14 -14.43
N THR A 288 24.51 3.96 -15.31
CA THR A 288 24.38 5.42 -15.28
C THR A 288 23.71 5.93 -16.55
N GLY A 289 22.68 6.74 -16.39
CA GLY A 289 21.89 7.34 -17.46
C GLY A 289 20.85 6.40 -18.04
N ALA A 290 19.79 6.96 -18.62
CA ALA A 290 18.60 6.25 -19.08
C ALA A 290 18.89 5.07 -20.01
N LYS A 291 19.83 5.21 -20.95
CA LYS A 291 20.21 4.11 -21.87
C LYS A 291 20.85 2.93 -21.15
N SER A 292 21.73 3.19 -20.20
CA SER A 292 22.41 2.15 -19.44
C SER A 292 21.45 1.46 -18.48
N ILE A 293 20.57 2.23 -17.84
CA ILE A 293 19.51 1.71 -16.98
C ILE A 293 18.55 0.83 -17.78
N ARG A 294 18.08 1.26 -18.96
CA ARG A 294 17.23 0.43 -19.83
C ARG A 294 17.93 -0.89 -20.18
N ARG A 295 19.22 -0.85 -20.54
CA ARG A 295 20.05 -2.04 -20.80
C ARG A 295 20.12 -2.98 -19.58
N SER A 296 20.15 -2.46 -18.36
CA SER A 296 20.14 -3.29 -17.16
C SER A 296 18.88 -4.15 -17.03
N PHE A 297 17.73 -3.64 -17.47
CA PHE A 297 16.48 -4.39 -17.48
C PHE A 297 16.43 -5.44 -18.59
N GLU A 298 17.10 -5.22 -19.72
CA GLU A 298 17.19 -6.19 -20.82
C GLU A 298 17.84 -7.52 -20.43
N ARG A 299 18.61 -7.57 -19.34
CA ARG A 299 19.12 -8.82 -18.75
C ARG A 299 18.01 -9.77 -18.29
N LEU A 300 16.81 -9.24 -18.00
CA LEU A 300 15.62 -10.02 -17.66
C LEU A 300 14.89 -10.54 -18.93
N GLY A 301 15.47 -10.32 -20.10
CA GLY A 301 14.96 -10.64 -21.40
C GLY A 301 14.52 -9.42 -22.21
N PRO A 302 14.18 -9.61 -23.48
CA PRO A 302 13.72 -8.53 -24.36
C PRO A 302 12.41 -7.91 -23.85
N GLN A 303 12.07 -6.75 -24.40
CA GLN A 303 10.81 -6.07 -24.10
C GLN A 303 9.61 -6.97 -24.40
N GLY A 304 8.64 -6.97 -23.48
CA GLY A 304 7.46 -7.82 -23.51
C GLY A 304 7.66 -9.19 -22.85
N LEU A 305 6.59 -9.74 -22.33
CA LEU A 305 6.56 -11.12 -21.83
C LEU A 305 6.28 -12.09 -22.97
N LYS A 306 6.95 -13.23 -22.96
CA LYS A 306 6.65 -14.37 -23.83
C LYS A 306 5.63 -15.28 -23.15
N PHE A 307 5.00 -16.13 -23.94
CA PHE A 307 4.17 -17.23 -23.43
C PHE A 307 4.92 -17.98 -22.32
N GLY A 308 4.23 -18.25 -21.23
CA GLY A 308 4.78 -19.00 -20.10
C GLY A 308 5.81 -18.28 -19.23
N GLN A 309 6.11 -17.01 -19.48
CA GLN A 309 7.00 -16.22 -18.62
C GLN A 309 6.23 -15.46 -17.55
N LEU A 310 6.64 -15.61 -16.29
CA LEU A 310 6.21 -14.79 -15.18
C LEU A 310 7.35 -13.88 -14.72
N ASN A 311 7.08 -12.60 -14.53
CA ASN A 311 7.98 -11.62 -13.94
C ASN A 311 7.17 -10.71 -13.03
N ASP A 312 6.63 -11.28 -11.95
CA ASP A 312 5.78 -10.57 -11.02
C ASP A 312 6.59 -10.06 -9.82
N ARG A 313 6.44 -8.77 -9.51
CA ARG A 313 7.25 -8.07 -8.51
C ARG A 313 6.39 -7.16 -7.64
N PRO A 314 5.47 -7.73 -6.85
CA PRO A 314 4.68 -6.92 -5.92
C PRO A 314 5.57 -6.18 -4.91
N LEU A 315 5.16 -4.94 -4.60
CA LEU A 315 5.86 -4.06 -3.68
C LEU A 315 5.11 -4.00 -2.35
N PHE A 316 5.87 -4.07 -1.27
CA PHE A 316 5.37 -4.06 0.10
C PHE A 316 6.12 -3.07 0.97
N ASP A 317 5.56 -2.73 2.12
CA ASP A 317 6.21 -1.98 3.20
C ASP A 317 6.84 -0.65 2.73
N MET A 318 6.12 0.09 1.89
CA MET A 318 6.65 1.32 1.32
C MET A 318 6.49 2.52 2.24
N THR A 319 7.61 3.21 2.51
CA THR A 319 7.63 4.51 3.19
C THR A 319 8.19 5.59 2.28
N VAL A 320 7.57 6.76 2.28
CA VAL A 320 8.00 7.93 1.51
C VAL A 320 8.36 9.08 2.46
N THR A 321 9.40 9.82 2.12
CA THR A 321 9.80 11.05 2.82
C THR A 321 10.14 12.13 1.81
N ILE A 322 9.37 13.21 1.78
CA ILE A 322 9.71 14.41 1.01
C ILE A 322 10.75 15.20 1.79
N LEU A 323 11.89 15.52 1.18
CA LEU A 323 12.94 16.27 1.83
C LEU A 323 12.58 17.77 1.96
N ALA A 324 13.21 18.44 2.93
CA ALA A 324 12.88 19.82 3.30
C ALA A 324 13.10 20.85 2.16
N ASP A 325 13.86 20.51 1.12
CA ASP A 325 14.05 21.33 -0.07
C ASP A 325 12.84 21.27 -1.03
N GLY A 326 11.95 20.26 -0.86
CA GLY A 326 10.78 20.02 -1.72
C GLY A 326 11.15 19.59 -3.15
N ARG A 327 12.39 19.17 -3.39
CA ARG A 327 12.91 18.76 -4.70
C ARG A 327 13.34 17.31 -4.76
N GLU A 328 13.59 16.71 -3.61
CA GLU A 328 13.93 15.30 -3.48
C GLU A 328 12.93 14.57 -2.61
N ALA A 329 12.75 13.30 -2.91
CA ALA A 329 12.03 12.35 -2.06
C ALA A 329 12.87 11.09 -1.89
N LEU A 330 12.67 10.43 -0.77
CA LEU A 330 13.27 9.14 -0.44
C LEU A 330 12.17 8.12 -0.27
N MET A 331 12.37 6.92 -0.80
CA MET A 331 11.48 5.80 -0.59
C MET A 331 12.27 4.54 -0.25
N ARG A 332 11.74 3.77 0.67
CA ARG A 332 12.20 2.43 1.02
C ARG A 332 11.03 1.47 0.95
N GLY A 333 11.27 0.23 0.54
CA GLY A 333 10.27 -0.82 0.52
C GLY A 333 10.89 -2.18 0.24
N ILE A 334 10.04 -3.17 0.11
CA ILE A 334 10.39 -4.55 -0.23
C ILE A 334 9.76 -4.91 -1.56
N GLU A 335 10.55 -5.49 -2.45
CA GLU A 335 10.11 -6.15 -3.67
C GLU A 335 10.06 -7.65 -3.41
N PHE A 336 8.90 -8.24 -3.49
CA PHE A 336 8.69 -9.68 -3.50
C PHE A 336 8.76 -10.15 -4.95
N ARG A 337 9.50 -11.21 -5.26
CA ARG A 337 9.78 -11.64 -6.63
C ARG A 337 9.23 -13.03 -6.90
N GLU A 338 8.34 -13.12 -7.85
CA GLU A 338 7.78 -14.37 -8.37
C GLU A 338 8.13 -14.46 -9.85
N LEU A 339 9.22 -15.14 -10.13
CA LEU A 339 9.75 -15.27 -11.48
C LEU A 339 9.57 -16.71 -11.97
N GLY A 340 9.30 -16.89 -13.25
CA GLY A 340 9.11 -18.24 -13.77
C GLY A 340 9.10 -18.34 -15.29
N ASP A 341 9.30 -19.56 -15.74
CA ASP A 341 9.24 -19.92 -17.14
C ASP A 341 8.73 -21.35 -17.26
N VAL A 342 7.59 -21.51 -17.90
CA VAL A 342 6.92 -22.80 -18.08
C VAL A 342 7.67 -23.71 -19.03
N GLU A 343 8.38 -23.15 -20.03
CA GLU A 343 9.14 -23.94 -21.00
C GLU A 343 10.33 -24.63 -20.33
N SER A 344 11.07 -23.90 -19.52
CA SER A 344 12.19 -24.46 -18.72
C SER A 344 11.74 -25.14 -17.43
N GLY A 345 10.51 -24.94 -16.99
CA GLY A 345 10.01 -25.42 -15.69
C GLY A 345 10.67 -24.75 -14.48
N THR A 346 11.30 -23.59 -14.66
CA THR A 346 11.99 -22.86 -13.58
C THR A 346 11.06 -21.89 -12.89
N ALA A 347 11.08 -21.89 -11.58
CA ALA A 347 10.40 -20.89 -10.76
C ALA A 347 11.35 -20.38 -9.67
N THR A 348 11.38 -19.07 -9.49
CA THR A 348 12.20 -18.40 -8.50
C THR A 348 11.31 -17.59 -7.57
N LEU A 349 11.57 -17.73 -6.28
CA LEU A 349 10.99 -16.89 -5.25
C LEU A 349 12.09 -16.02 -4.65
N GLY A 350 11.83 -14.72 -4.47
CA GLY A 350 12.84 -13.82 -3.98
C GLY A 350 12.30 -12.63 -3.22
N LEU A 351 13.22 -11.98 -2.52
CA LEU A 351 13.01 -10.74 -1.78
C LEU A 351 14.16 -9.79 -2.08
N ALA A 352 13.84 -8.53 -2.28
CA ALA A 352 14.83 -7.48 -2.33
C ALA A 352 14.32 -6.25 -1.57
N ALA A 353 15.18 -5.63 -0.79
CA ALA A 353 14.91 -4.27 -0.32
C ALA A 353 15.28 -3.28 -1.42
N PHE A 354 14.54 -2.20 -1.54
CA PHE A 354 14.92 -1.09 -2.39
C PHE A 354 14.98 0.21 -1.60
N GLU A 355 15.90 1.08 -2.01
CA GLU A 355 16.07 2.44 -1.50
C GLU A 355 16.22 3.38 -2.68
N ASN A 356 15.20 4.19 -2.90
CA ASN A 356 15.12 5.04 -4.07
C ASN A 356 15.15 6.51 -3.70
N ARG A 357 15.82 7.32 -4.53
CA ARG A 357 15.76 8.77 -4.51
C ARG A 357 15.07 9.27 -5.76
N PHE A 358 14.19 10.22 -5.54
CA PHE A 358 13.46 10.88 -6.62
C PHE A 358 13.84 12.35 -6.66
N VAL A 359 13.74 12.93 -7.84
CA VAL A 359 13.95 14.35 -8.06
C VAL A 359 12.76 14.96 -8.78
N LYS A 360 12.33 16.13 -8.33
CA LYS A 360 11.32 16.92 -9.02
C LYS A 360 11.98 17.89 -9.99
N GLY A 361 11.69 17.71 -11.28
CA GLY A 361 12.17 18.57 -12.35
C GLY A 361 11.60 20.00 -12.27
N SER A 362 12.13 20.91 -13.06
CA SER A 362 11.58 22.27 -13.21
C SER A 362 10.18 22.28 -13.82
N ASP A 363 9.83 21.24 -14.57
CA ASP A 363 8.51 20.95 -15.12
C ASP A 363 7.49 20.47 -14.07
N GLY A 364 7.93 20.28 -12.83
CA GLY A 364 7.09 19.81 -11.73
C GLY A 364 6.89 18.31 -11.69
N ILE A 365 7.51 17.54 -12.58
CA ILE A 365 7.35 16.08 -12.68
C ILE A 365 8.43 15.38 -11.85
N TRP A 366 8.01 14.37 -11.07
CA TRP A 366 8.90 13.50 -10.32
C TRP A 366 9.51 12.42 -11.22
N ARG A 367 10.80 12.08 -11.00
CA ARG A 367 11.54 11.04 -11.71
C ARG A 367 12.45 10.28 -10.75
N PHE A 368 12.71 9.01 -11.03
CA PHE A 368 13.79 8.30 -10.36
C PHE A 368 15.12 8.96 -10.66
N ARG A 369 15.89 9.22 -9.63
CA ARG A 369 17.26 9.71 -9.77
C ARG A 369 18.31 8.71 -9.29
N GLU A 370 18.02 8.01 -8.18
CA GLU A 370 18.81 6.87 -7.73
C GLU A 370 17.84 5.73 -7.41
N MET A 371 18.07 4.59 -8.03
CA MET A 371 17.39 3.35 -7.70
C MET A 371 18.42 2.38 -7.17
N ARG A 372 18.28 1.95 -5.93
CA ARG A 372 19.16 1.00 -5.27
C ARG A 372 18.37 -0.24 -4.87
N ILE A 373 18.82 -1.40 -5.34
CA ILE A 373 18.16 -2.68 -5.12
C ILE A 373 19.13 -3.61 -4.40
N PHE A 374 18.66 -4.17 -3.30
CA PHE A 374 19.42 -5.05 -2.42
C PHE A 374 18.73 -6.41 -2.34
N PRO A 375 19.17 -7.43 -3.13
CA PRO A 375 18.63 -8.78 -3.02
C PRO A 375 18.87 -9.35 -1.62
N LEU A 376 17.82 -9.69 -0.89
CA LEU A 376 17.86 -10.25 0.45
C LEU A 376 17.89 -11.78 0.41
N ALA A 377 17.06 -12.36 -0.47
CA ALA A 377 17.00 -13.78 -0.71
C ALA A 377 16.50 -14.06 -2.11
N MET A 378 17.11 -15.04 -2.76
CA MET A 378 16.63 -15.62 -4.02
C MET A 378 16.76 -17.14 -3.92
N THR A 379 15.69 -17.87 -4.19
CA THR A 379 15.68 -19.32 -4.11
C THR A 379 14.97 -19.96 -5.30
N ASP A 380 15.38 -21.16 -5.66
CA ASP A 380 14.56 -22.05 -6.49
C ASP A 380 13.28 -22.37 -5.69
N TYR A 381 12.11 -22.03 -6.25
CA TYR A 381 10.83 -22.25 -5.59
C TYR A 381 10.62 -23.69 -5.16
N TYR A 382 11.08 -24.65 -5.96
CA TYR A 382 10.87 -26.06 -5.67
C TYR A 382 11.83 -26.65 -4.61
N LYS A 383 12.91 -25.92 -4.27
CA LYS A 383 13.87 -26.28 -3.24
C LYS A 383 13.67 -25.48 -1.95
N GLY A 384 13.30 -24.21 -2.08
CA GLY A 384 13.08 -23.32 -0.96
C GLY A 384 14.34 -22.70 -0.35
N TRP A 385 14.14 -21.68 0.46
CA TRP A 385 15.21 -20.84 1.02
C TRP A 385 16.10 -21.52 2.08
N ASN A 386 15.66 -22.65 2.64
CA ASN A 386 16.48 -23.42 3.57
C ASN A 386 17.54 -24.28 2.83
N VAL A 387 17.30 -24.58 1.56
CA VAL A 387 18.12 -25.51 0.77
C VAL A 387 18.87 -24.79 -0.35
N SER A 388 18.26 -23.79 -0.96
CA SER A 388 18.76 -23.15 -2.18
C SER A 388 18.90 -21.66 -2.00
N ARG A 389 20.05 -21.14 -2.41
CA ARG A 389 20.27 -19.71 -2.67
C ARG A 389 20.81 -19.55 -4.07
N LEU A 390 20.14 -18.74 -4.84
CA LEU A 390 20.58 -18.38 -6.17
C LEU A 390 21.51 -17.17 -6.06
N ALA A 391 22.74 -17.32 -6.52
CA ALA A 391 23.67 -16.21 -6.62
C ALA A 391 23.39 -15.39 -7.87
N THR A 392 23.52 -14.08 -7.77
CA THR A 392 23.58 -13.22 -8.95
C THR A 392 24.93 -13.39 -9.60
N LEU A 393 24.95 -13.83 -10.85
CA LEU A 393 26.18 -13.98 -11.60
C LEU A 393 26.65 -12.64 -12.14
N PRO A 394 27.96 -12.35 -12.13
CA PRO A 394 28.51 -11.18 -12.76
C PRO A 394 28.13 -11.13 -14.25
N LEU A 395 27.60 -10.00 -14.69
CA LEU A 395 27.25 -9.80 -16.09
C LEU A 395 28.48 -9.36 -16.88
N THR A 396 28.62 -9.94 -18.06
CA THR A 396 29.69 -9.61 -19.02
C THR A 396 29.11 -9.24 -20.37
N GLY A 397 29.94 -8.67 -21.25
CA GLY A 397 29.52 -8.30 -22.59
C GLY A 397 28.56 -7.10 -22.64
N PRO A 398 27.64 -7.04 -23.59
CA PRO A 398 26.79 -5.86 -23.82
C PRO A 398 25.89 -5.47 -22.65
N LEU A 399 25.57 -6.40 -21.76
CA LEU A 399 24.71 -6.18 -20.59
C LEU A 399 25.51 -5.89 -19.32
N ALA A 400 26.83 -5.84 -19.40
CA ALA A 400 27.68 -5.52 -18.24
C ALA A 400 27.34 -4.15 -17.64
N PRO A 401 27.46 -3.99 -16.31
CA PRO A 401 27.30 -2.69 -15.67
C PRO A 401 28.42 -1.73 -16.10
N ASP A 402 28.15 -0.43 -16.00
CA ASP A 402 29.14 0.60 -16.31
C ASP A 402 30.27 0.64 -15.27
N LYS A 403 29.93 0.28 -14.02
CA LYS A 403 30.87 0.19 -12.90
C LYS A 403 30.50 -0.98 -11.98
N PRO A 404 31.50 -1.62 -11.33
CA PRO A 404 31.21 -2.59 -10.27
C PRO A 404 30.65 -1.88 -9.04
N VAL A 405 29.86 -2.59 -8.25
CA VAL A 405 29.48 -2.16 -6.90
C VAL A 405 30.71 -2.28 -5.99
N PRO A 406 31.00 -1.29 -5.13
CA PRO A 406 32.05 -1.41 -4.12
C PRO A 406 31.82 -2.66 -3.25
N SER A 407 32.91 -3.35 -2.89
CA SER A 407 32.82 -4.63 -2.14
C SER A 407 32.14 -4.48 -0.76
N ALA A 408 32.23 -3.29 -0.16
CA ALA A 408 31.58 -2.96 1.11
C ALA A 408 30.07 -2.86 1.01
N ASP A 409 29.53 -2.62 -0.20
CA ASP A 409 28.08 -2.45 -0.44
C ASP A 409 27.43 -3.76 -0.94
N ARG A 410 28.23 -4.83 -1.10
CA ARG A 410 27.69 -6.13 -1.48
C ARG A 410 27.01 -6.80 -0.29
N ILE A 411 25.75 -7.16 -0.47
CA ILE A 411 25.02 -7.94 0.52
C ILE A 411 25.45 -9.43 0.43
N ALA A 412 26.67 -9.70 0.83
CA ALA A 412 27.03 -11.05 1.17
C ALA A 412 26.79 -11.24 2.66
N ASP A 413 25.79 -12.05 3.02
CA ASP A 413 25.65 -12.58 4.35
C ASP A 413 25.33 -11.62 5.50
N GLY A 414 24.23 -10.85 5.38
CA GLY A 414 23.65 -10.16 6.52
C GLY A 414 23.92 -8.66 6.61
N VAL A 415 24.30 -8.01 5.52
CA VAL A 415 24.35 -6.56 5.46
C VAL A 415 22.92 -6.01 5.48
N ILE A 416 22.64 -5.15 6.45
CA ILE A 416 21.38 -4.44 6.53
C ILE A 416 21.50 -3.18 5.67
N PRO A 417 20.63 -2.99 4.65
CA PRO A 417 20.62 -1.75 3.87
C PRO A 417 20.40 -0.55 4.78
N ALA A 418 21.09 0.55 4.51
CA ALA A 418 21.01 1.75 5.32
C ALA A 418 19.57 2.27 5.46
N PHE A 419 19.19 2.64 6.68
CA PHE A 419 17.92 3.34 6.92
C PHE A 419 18.16 4.85 6.83
N PHE A 420 17.64 5.50 5.80
CA PHE A 420 17.70 6.95 5.73
C PHE A 420 16.53 7.64 6.48
N GLN A 421 15.45 6.90 6.74
CA GLN A 421 14.40 7.38 7.65
C GLN A 421 14.87 7.25 9.09
N LYS A 422 14.55 8.28 9.87
CA LYS A 422 14.73 8.23 11.32
C LYS A 422 13.69 7.30 11.92
N HIS A 423 14.02 6.72 13.06
CA HIS A 423 13.07 5.97 13.88
C HIS A 423 11.85 6.85 14.22
N PRO A 424 10.60 6.44 13.89
CA PRO A 424 9.43 7.33 13.92
C PRO A 424 9.06 7.80 15.32
N VAL A 425 9.43 7.04 16.36
CA VAL A 425 9.15 7.40 17.77
C VAL A 425 10.27 8.21 18.38
N THR A 426 11.52 7.82 18.17
CA THR A 426 12.65 8.48 18.85
C THR A 426 13.18 9.69 18.10
N GLY A 427 12.87 9.82 16.81
CA GLY A 427 13.42 10.86 15.92
C GLY A 427 14.92 10.71 15.65
N LYS A 428 15.56 9.64 16.16
CA LYS A 428 17.00 9.37 16.03
C LYS A 428 17.27 8.44 14.84
N PRO A 429 18.52 8.37 14.35
CA PRO A 429 18.92 7.31 13.42
C PRO A 429 18.63 5.92 14.00
N VAL A 430 18.30 4.98 13.13
CA VAL A 430 18.10 3.57 13.50
C VAL A 430 19.44 2.96 13.93
N VAL A 431 19.45 2.24 15.04
CA VAL A 431 20.66 1.60 15.58
C VAL A 431 20.70 0.15 15.12
N LEU A 432 21.83 -0.25 14.56
CA LEU A 432 22.08 -1.61 14.08
C LEU A 432 22.51 -2.56 15.23
N PRO A 433 22.49 -3.89 15.00
CA PRO A 433 22.87 -4.87 16.01
C PRO A 433 24.29 -4.72 16.58
N ASP A 434 25.23 -4.17 15.81
CA ASP A 434 26.60 -3.86 16.23
C ASP A 434 26.73 -2.53 16.99
N GLY A 435 25.62 -1.85 17.25
CA GLY A 435 25.56 -0.57 17.93
C GLY A 435 25.87 0.64 17.02
N THR A 436 26.17 0.41 15.75
CA THR A 436 26.37 1.53 14.81
C THR A 436 25.05 2.15 14.42
N THR A 437 25.07 3.41 14.03
CA THR A 437 23.93 4.07 13.38
C THR A 437 24.21 4.18 11.91
N ILE A 438 23.24 3.77 11.08
CA ILE A 438 23.35 4.01 9.66
C ILE A 438 23.18 5.52 9.43
N ALA A 439 24.24 6.17 8.97
CA ALA A 439 24.13 7.50 8.39
C ALA A 439 23.20 7.40 7.17
N ALA A 440 22.50 8.50 6.86
CA ALA A 440 21.71 8.56 5.62
C ALA A 440 22.52 7.93 4.48
N ALA A 441 21.87 7.03 3.72
CA ALA A 441 22.54 6.29 2.64
C ALA A 441 23.41 7.22 1.81
N ALA A 442 24.65 6.80 1.54
CA ALA A 442 25.56 7.58 0.75
C ALA A 442 24.90 7.94 -0.58
N ARG A 443 24.89 9.20 -0.94
CA ARG A 443 24.37 9.64 -2.23
C ARG A 443 25.30 9.18 -3.34
N LEU A 444 24.74 8.57 -4.37
CA LEU A 444 25.48 8.28 -5.61
C LEU A 444 25.64 9.55 -6.45
N LEU A 445 24.67 10.44 -6.35
CA LEU A 445 24.65 11.74 -7.04
C LEU A 445 24.58 12.90 -6.04
N PRO A 446 25.14 14.08 -6.39
CA PRO A 446 25.00 15.27 -5.56
C PRO A 446 23.52 15.67 -5.42
N ALA A 447 23.19 16.33 -4.30
CA ALA A 447 21.85 16.90 -4.13
C ALA A 447 21.56 17.95 -5.22
N PRO A 448 20.31 18.07 -5.72
CA PRO A 448 19.92 19.15 -6.62
C PRO A 448 20.08 20.50 -5.93
N ALA A 449 20.56 21.50 -6.67
CA ALA A 449 20.75 22.84 -6.13
C ALA A 449 19.41 23.56 -5.90
N GLY A 450 19.33 24.37 -4.84
CA GLY A 450 18.21 25.25 -4.53
C GLY A 450 17.05 24.54 -3.80
N ARG A 451 16.03 25.35 -3.49
CA ARG A 451 14.77 24.89 -2.90
C ARG A 451 13.62 25.20 -3.86
N ARG A 452 12.61 24.33 -3.87
CA ARG A 452 11.39 24.63 -4.60
C ARG A 452 10.65 25.78 -3.93
N GLN A 453 10.26 26.77 -4.72
CA GLN A 453 9.37 27.84 -4.27
C GLN A 453 7.93 27.47 -4.57
N VAL A 454 7.08 27.54 -3.54
CA VAL A 454 5.63 27.42 -3.70
C VAL A 454 5.09 28.82 -3.97
N VAL A 455 4.61 29.04 -5.20
CA VAL A 455 4.04 30.31 -5.61
C VAL A 455 2.58 30.35 -5.18
N MET A 456 2.18 31.38 -4.42
CA MET A 456 0.80 31.60 -4.02
C MET A 456 0.20 32.76 -4.83
N SER A 457 -1.11 32.73 -5.07
CA SER A 457 -1.86 33.88 -5.59
C SER A 457 -1.69 35.09 -4.67
N LYS A 458 -1.69 36.28 -5.25
CA LYS A 458 -1.74 37.54 -4.50
C LYS A 458 -3.12 37.78 -3.88
N ASP A 459 -4.16 37.27 -4.52
CA ASP A 459 -5.52 37.21 -3.98
C ASP A 459 -5.60 36.13 -2.91
N MET A 460 -5.97 36.53 -1.70
CA MET A 460 -5.98 35.63 -0.53
C MET A 460 -7.08 34.57 -0.65
N ASP A 461 -8.26 34.90 -1.13
CA ASP A 461 -9.36 33.94 -1.29
C ASP A 461 -9.02 32.87 -2.36
N ALA A 462 -8.43 33.32 -3.48
CA ALA A 462 -7.94 32.39 -4.50
C ALA A 462 -6.81 31.51 -3.97
N ALA A 463 -5.90 32.03 -3.12
CA ALA A 463 -4.83 31.26 -2.52
C ALA A 463 -5.35 30.20 -1.52
N ILE A 464 -6.37 30.55 -0.71
CA ILE A 464 -7.03 29.62 0.22
C ILE A 464 -7.78 28.55 -0.58
N ALA A 465 -8.56 28.91 -1.59
CA ALA A 465 -9.30 27.97 -2.42
C ALA A 465 -8.38 26.97 -3.15
N ASP A 466 -7.23 27.42 -3.65
CA ASP A 466 -6.22 26.52 -4.24
C ASP A 466 -5.66 25.54 -3.20
N ALA A 467 -5.35 26.01 -1.99
CA ALA A 467 -4.86 25.17 -0.92
C ALA A 467 -5.90 24.12 -0.48
N GLU A 468 -7.17 24.51 -0.34
CA GLU A 468 -8.30 23.62 -0.04
C GLU A 468 -8.46 22.54 -1.12
N ARG A 469 -8.43 22.92 -2.40
CA ARG A 469 -8.53 22.00 -3.53
C ARG A 469 -7.37 20.99 -3.55
N ARG A 470 -6.13 21.44 -3.37
CA ARG A 470 -4.96 20.56 -3.34
C ARG A 470 -4.95 19.62 -2.13
N LEU A 471 -5.39 20.08 -0.96
CA LEU A 471 -5.57 19.22 0.19
C LEU A 471 -6.68 18.18 -0.07
N ALA A 472 -7.80 18.58 -0.66
CA ALA A 472 -8.89 17.66 -0.98
C ALA A 472 -8.45 16.51 -1.91
N ARG A 473 -7.48 16.75 -2.81
CA ARG A 473 -6.89 15.70 -3.66
C ARG A 473 -6.15 14.66 -2.82
N SER A 474 -5.25 15.06 -1.92
CA SER A 474 -4.54 14.09 -1.06
C SER A 474 -5.48 13.41 -0.06
N MET A 475 -6.50 14.12 0.45
CA MET A 475 -7.54 13.47 1.27
C MET A 475 -8.33 12.42 0.46
N GLY A 476 -8.63 12.72 -0.80
CA GLY A 476 -9.25 11.78 -1.72
C GLY A 476 -8.36 10.56 -2.01
N TYR A 477 -7.05 10.76 -2.15
CA TYR A 477 -6.08 9.69 -2.32
C TYR A 477 -6.16 8.68 -1.15
N ASP A 478 -6.01 9.17 0.09
CA ASP A 478 -6.08 8.29 1.27
C ASP A 478 -7.48 7.69 1.51
N ALA A 479 -8.54 8.38 1.10
CA ALA A 479 -9.91 7.84 1.17
C ALA A 479 -10.14 6.70 0.18
N VAL A 480 -9.65 6.82 -1.05
CA VAL A 480 -9.76 5.78 -2.09
C VAL A 480 -8.89 4.57 -1.72
N ASP A 481 -7.68 4.81 -1.22
CA ASP A 481 -6.78 3.77 -0.69
C ASP A 481 -7.47 2.94 0.41
N ASN A 482 -8.04 3.61 1.43
CA ASN A 482 -8.81 2.94 2.48
C ASN A 482 -10.04 2.17 1.94
N LEU A 483 -10.76 2.75 0.96
CA LEU A 483 -11.91 2.08 0.36
C LEU A 483 -11.54 0.79 -0.36
N THR A 484 -10.45 0.80 -1.12
CA THR A 484 -9.96 -0.37 -1.84
C THR A 484 -9.54 -1.48 -0.89
N HIS A 485 -8.88 -1.13 0.21
CA HIS A 485 -8.50 -2.12 1.22
C HIS A 485 -9.70 -2.62 2.01
N ALA A 486 -10.66 -1.77 2.35
CA ALA A 486 -11.93 -2.19 2.99
C ALA A 486 -12.75 -3.12 2.08
N PHE A 487 -12.81 -2.82 0.77
CA PHE A 487 -13.39 -3.71 -0.23
C PHE A 487 -12.74 -5.10 -0.19
N GLY A 488 -11.40 -5.16 -0.24
CA GLY A 488 -10.66 -6.41 -0.13
C GLY A 488 -10.97 -7.16 1.17
N ALA A 489 -11.00 -6.46 2.31
CA ALA A 489 -11.29 -7.03 3.62
C ALA A 489 -12.70 -7.65 3.69
N TYR A 490 -13.72 -6.95 3.26
CA TYR A 490 -15.09 -7.50 3.23
C TYR A 490 -15.23 -8.69 2.26
N LEU A 491 -14.60 -8.59 1.09
CA LEU A 491 -14.61 -9.65 0.09
C LEU A 491 -13.93 -10.94 0.61
N MET A 492 -12.86 -10.81 1.41
CA MET A 492 -12.17 -11.95 2.03
C MET A 492 -13.03 -12.69 3.06
N ASP A 493 -13.93 -11.98 3.73
CA ASP A 493 -14.82 -12.52 4.75
C ASP A 493 -16.23 -12.81 4.24
N ASN A 494 -16.45 -12.72 2.91
CA ASN A 494 -17.77 -12.90 2.26
C ASN A 494 -18.87 -11.99 2.86
N ARG A 495 -18.50 -10.79 3.29
CA ARG A 495 -19.38 -9.76 3.82
C ARG A 495 -19.91 -8.89 2.66
N PHE A 496 -20.72 -9.51 1.81
CA PHE A 496 -21.13 -8.93 0.53
C PHE A 496 -22.06 -7.72 0.67
N GLU A 497 -22.85 -7.66 1.73
CA GLU A 497 -23.70 -6.50 2.04
C GLU A 497 -22.84 -5.28 2.38
N GLU A 498 -21.80 -5.46 3.21
CA GLU A 498 -20.89 -4.39 3.57
C GLU A 498 -19.98 -4.02 2.37
N GLU A 499 -19.55 -5.00 1.58
CA GLU A 499 -18.83 -4.75 0.34
C GLU A 499 -19.67 -3.89 -0.60
N ALA A 500 -20.93 -4.27 -0.87
CA ALA A 500 -21.83 -3.55 -1.76
C ALA A 500 -22.17 -2.14 -1.27
N ALA A 501 -22.19 -1.92 0.04
CA ALA A 501 -22.41 -0.59 0.62
C ALA A 501 -21.28 0.40 0.38
N LEU A 502 -20.07 -0.06 -0.03
CA LEU A 502 -18.97 0.81 -0.45
C LEU A 502 -19.18 1.44 -1.83
N TYR A 503 -20.11 0.90 -2.63
CA TYR A 503 -20.33 1.36 -4.00
C TYR A 503 -21.31 2.55 -4.07
N THR A 504 -21.20 3.28 -5.17
CA THR A 504 -22.22 4.26 -5.59
C THR A 504 -23.52 3.53 -5.93
N LYS A 505 -24.64 4.25 -5.98
CA LYS A 505 -25.95 3.69 -6.36
C LYS A 505 -25.92 2.93 -7.67
N GLU A 506 -25.18 3.47 -8.66
CA GLU A 506 -25.01 2.92 -10.00
C GLU A 506 -23.62 2.25 -10.17
N GLY A 507 -23.03 1.78 -9.07
CA GLY A 507 -21.71 1.18 -9.09
C GLY A 507 -21.67 -0.17 -9.79
N TRP A 508 -20.55 -0.51 -10.40
CA TRP A 508 -20.35 -1.74 -11.15
C TRP A 508 -19.31 -2.63 -10.48
N ARG A 509 -19.69 -3.89 -10.28
CA ARG A 509 -18.78 -4.97 -9.85
C ARG A 509 -18.59 -5.96 -10.97
N GLY A 510 -17.35 -6.13 -11.44
CA GLY A 510 -17.02 -7.01 -12.58
C GLY A 510 -16.09 -8.17 -12.21
N LYS A 511 -16.28 -9.28 -12.90
CA LYS A 511 -15.37 -10.43 -12.94
C LYS A 511 -15.09 -10.82 -14.39
N PHE A 512 -13.81 -11.07 -14.69
CA PHE A 512 -13.33 -11.37 -16.05
C PHE A 512 -14.06 -12.52 -16.77
N ASN A 513 -14.52 -13.51 -16.04
CA ASN A 513 -15.15 -14.72 -16.60
C ASN A 513 -16.69 -14.77 -16.44
N VAL A 514 -17.30 -13.69 -15.98
CA VAL A 514 -18.75 -13.64 -15.76
C VAL A 514 -19.37 -12.42 -16.43
N GLY A 515 -18.98 -11.22 -16.01
CA GLY A 515 -19.56 -9.96 -16.46
C GLY A 515 -19.64 -8.94 -15.35
N PHE A 516 -20.55 -7.98 -15.49
CA PHE A 516 -20.77 -6.92 -14.52
C PHE A 516 -22.14 -7.01 -13.86
N CYS A 517 -22.17 -6.71 -12.57
CA CYS A 517 -23.40 -6.49 -11.81
C CYS A 517 -23.45 -5.03 -11.36
N GLN A 518 -24.60 -4.40 -11.55
CA GLN A 518 -24.80 -2.98 -11.31
C GLN A 518 -25.73 -2.75 -10.12
N GLY A 519 -25.32 -1.86 -9.21
CA GLY A 519 -26.08 -1.50 -8.02
C GLY A 519 -25.94 -2.51 -6.88
N ALA A 520 -26.11 -2.03 -5.63
CA ALA A 520 -25.79 -2.78 -4.43
C ALA A 520 -26.52 -4.14 -4.34
N GLU A 521 -27.82 -4.18 -4.63
CA GLU A 521 -28.62 -5.40 -4.55
C GLU A 521 -28.13 -6.49 -5.52
N HIS A 522 -27.82 -6.11 -6.78
CA HIS A 522 -27.30 -7.05 -7.78
C HIS A 522 -25.88 -7.48 -7.45
N ILE A 523 -25.04 -6.58 -6.93
CA ILE A 523 -23.68 -6.90 -6.49
C ILE A 523 -23.72 -7.99 -5.41
N VAL A 524 -24.54 -7.84 -4.38
CA VAL A 524 -24.70 -8.86 -3.32
C VAL A 524 -25.15 -10.20 -3.90
N LYS A 525 -26.16 -10.23 -4.78
CA LYS A 525 -26.66 -11.44 -5.41
C LYS A 525 -25.61 -12.11 -6.30
N CYS A 526 -24.86 -11.32 -7.04
CA CYS A 526 -23.78 -11.82 -7.89
C CYS A 526 -22.66 -12.43 -7.05
N GLU A 527 -22.10 -11.69 -6.10
CA GLU A 527 -20.98 -12.16 -5.29
C GLU A 527 -21.37 -13.41 -4.47
N SER A 528 -22.57 -13.45 -3.90
CA SER A 528 -23.05 -14.61 -3.12
C SER A 528 -23.29 -15.87 -3.96
N THR A 529 -23.54 -15.75 -5.27
CA THR A 529 -23.85 -16.89 -6.15
C THR A 529 -22.71 -17.24 -7.12
N TRP A 530 -21.75 -16.36 -7.30
CA TRP A 530 -20.59 -16.60 -8.15
C TRP A 530 -19.58 -17.58 -7.52
N PRO A 531 -18.69 -18.20 -8.32
CA PRO A 531 -17.68 -19.11 -7.78
C PRO A 531 -16.83 -18.45 -6.70
N GLY A 532 -16.76 -19.06 -5.52
CA GLY A 532 -16.09 -18.55 -4.35
C GLY A 532 -16.97 -17.67 -3.44
N GLY A 533 -18.22 -17.42 -3.84
CA GLY A 533 -19.25 -16.79 -3.00
C GLY A 533 -20.01 -17.80 -2.14
N GLY A 534 -21.05 -17.29 -1.47
CA GLY A 534 -21.88 -18.06 -0.55
C GLY A 534 -21.40 -18.00 0.90
N PRO A 535 -22.18 -18.57 1.83
CA PRO A 535 -21.85 -18.53 3.24
C PRO A 535 -20.56 -19.31 3.53
N LEU A 536 -19.72 -18.75 4.36
CA LEU A 536 -18.53 -19.45 4.84
C LEU A 536 -18.95 -20.58 5.79
N PRO A 537 -18.21 -21.72 5.77
CA PRO A 537 -18.50 -22.82 6.70
C PRO A 537 -18.28 -22.35 8.15
N ASN A 538 -19.08 -22.89 9.07
CA ASN A 538 -18.89 -22.71 10.51
C ASN A 538 -18.66 -24.07 11.18
N PRO A 539 -17.49 -24.37 11.74
CA PRO A 539 -16.31 -23.49 11.84
C PRO A 539 -15.67 -23.17 10.49
N ARG A 540 -15.06 -21.99 10.40
CA ARG A 540 -14.38 -21.52 9.20
C ARG A 540 -13.04 -22.25 9.03
N THR A 541 -12.96 -23.18 8.10
CA THR A 541 -11.78 -24.02 7.84
C THR A 541 -11.03 -23.64 6.56
N ALA A 542 -11.48 -22.60 5.88
CA ALA A 542 -10.86 -22.09 4.66
C ALA A 542 -10.98 -20.56 4.60
N TRP A 543 -10.03 -19.94 3.94
CA TRP A 543 -10.00 -18.50 3.70
C TRP A 543 -9.29 -18.21 2.38
N GLN A 544 -9.66 -17.12 1.73
CA GLN A 544 -8.98 -16.64 0.55
C GLN A 544 -8.56 -15.18 0.76
N GLY A 545 -7.27 -14.98 0.98
CA GLY A 545 -6.68 -13.64 0.95
C GLY A 545 -6.83 -13.00 -0.42
N ARG A 546 -7.22 -11.75 -0.44
CA ARG A 546 -7.35 -10.93 -1.65
C ARG A 546 -6.77 -9.56 -1.36
N TRP A 547 -5.45 -9.52 -1.30
CA TRP A 547 -4.72 -8.32 -0.95
C TRP A 547 -4.61 -7.41 -2.15
N MET A 548 -5.14 -6.20 -2.00
CA MET A 548 -5.08 -5.15 -2.99
C MET A 548 -3.80 -4.36 -2.79
N LEU A 549 -2.78 -4.65 -3.58
CA LEU A 549 -1.44 -4.09 -3.41
C LEU A 549 -1.12 -3.05 -4.47
N GLN A 550 -0.17 -2.19 -4.17
CA GLN A 550 0.52 -1.33 -5.13
C GLN A 550 -0.46 -0.43 -5.92
N PRO A 551 -1.34 0.33 -5.24
CA PRO A 551 -2.31 1.15 -5.94
C PRO A 551 -1.66 2.34 -6.65
N VAL A 552 -2.05 2.58 -7.92
CA VAL A 552 -1.84 3.86 -8.62
C VAL A 552 -3.16 4.60 -8.59
N ILE A 553 -3.25 5.64 -7.78
CA ILE A 553 -4.48 6.41 -7.54
C ILE A 553 -4.33 7.81 -8.13
N LEU A 554 -5.20 8.16 -9.06
CA LEU A 554 -5.22 9.46 -9.72
C LEU A 554 -6.52 10.19 -9.41
N ILE A 555 -6.42 11.23 -8.59
CA ILE A 555 -7.55 12.07 -8.21
C ILE A 555 -7.72 13.20 -9.22
N SER A 556 -8.96 13.47 -9.64
CA SER A 556 -9.28 14.60 -10.52
C SER A 556 -8.96 15.95 -9.87
N ASP A 557 -8.79 16.98 -10.69
CA ASP A 557 -8.42 18.32 -10.21
C ASP A 557 -9.45 18.94 -9.26
N ASP A 558 -10.72 18.61 -9.43
CA ASP A 558 -11.82 19.03 -8.56
C ASP A 558 -12.02 18.12 -7.34
N ALA A 559 -11.20 17.08 -7.19
CA ALA A 559 -11.26 16.08 -6.13
C ALA A 559 -12.63 15.39 -6.00
N THR A 560 -13.31 15.14 -7.12
CA THR A 560 -14.63 14.47 -7.14
C THR A 560 -14.62 13.08 -7.74
N THR A 561 -13.60 12.73 -8.54
CA THR A 561 -13.44 11.41 -9.16
C THR A 561 -12.02 10.89 -9.00
N ALA A 562 -11.90 9.58 -9.03
CA ALA A 562 -10.61 8.89 -9.00
C ALA A 562 -10.57 7.75 -10.02
N ARG A 563 -9.40 7.53 -10.57
CA ARG A 563 -9.04 6.31 -11.30
C ARG A 563 -8.01 5.57 -10.50
N GLU A 564 -8.16 4.27 -10.40
CA GLU A 564 -7.25 3.43 -9.64
C GLU A 564 -6.88 2.19 -10.45
N ARG A 565 -5.62 1.80 -10.33
CA ARG A 565 -5.12 0.49 -10.71
C ARG A 565 -4.55 -0.17 -9.47
N THR A 566 -4.91 -1.42 -9.19
CA THR A 566 -4.34 -2.17 -8.07
C THR A 566 -4.08 -3.63 -8.47
N ARG A 567 -3.11 -4.23 -7.83
CA ARG A 567 -2.75 -5.63 -7.98
C ARG A 567 -3.51 -6.47 -6.96
N LEU A 568 -4.03 -7.60 -7.38
CA LEU A 568 -4.48 -8.64 -6.46
C LEU A 568 -3.35 -9.66 -6.26
N HIS A 569 -2.90 -9.81 -5.03
CA HIS A 569 -2.10 -10.95 -4.60
C HIS A 569 -2.96 -11.83 -3.69
N SER A 570 -3.15 -13.09 -4.06
CA SER A 570 -4.14 -13.94 -3.40
C SER A 570 -3.49 -15.17 -2.80
N PHE A 571 -3.89 -15.45 -1.57
CA PHE A 571 -3.50 -16.62 -0.80
C PHE A 571 -4.73 -17.48 -0.53
N ARG A 572 -4.70 -18.73 -0.96
CA ARG A 572 -5.73 -19.70 -0.56
C ARG A 572 -5.23 -20.49 0.63
N VAL A 573 -6.09 -20.61 1.63
CA VAL A 573 -5.80 -21.29 2.89
C VAL A 573 -6.92 -22.27 3.17
N ASN A 574 -6.59 -23.48 3.56
CA ASN A 574 -7.54 -24.45 4.08
C ASN A 574 -6.81 -25.49 4.96
N ASN A 575 -7.58 -26.34 5.64
CA ASN A 575 -7.03 -27.35 6.56
C ASN A 575 -6.75 -28.71 5.90
N ARG A 576 -7.09 -28.90 4.62
CA ARG A 576 -6.98 -30.19 3.93
C ARG A 576 -5.70 -30.34 3.12
N GLN A 577 -5.32 -29.29 2.40
CA GLN A 577 -4.17 -29.31 1.49
C GLN A 577 -3.38 -28.00 1.62
N PRO A 578 -2.08 -28.01 1.26
CA PRO A 578 -1.28 -26.80 1.22
C PRO A 578 -1.94 -25.71 0.36
N GLY A 579 -1.82 -24.48 0.79
CA GLY A 579 -2.37 -23.34 0.11
C GLY A 579 -1.67 -23.04 -1.22
N VAL A 580 -2.28 -22.18 -2.01
CA VAL A 580 -1.75 -21.74 -3.31
C VAL A 580 -1.70 -20.22 -3.39
N LEU A 581 -0.77 -19.74 -4.22
CA LEU A 581 -0.63 -18.35 -4.60
C LEU A 581 -1.30 -18.08 -5.93
N SER A 582 -1.81 -16.88 -6.12
CA SER A 582 -2.27 -16.41 -7.43
C SER A 582 -2.22 -14.89 -7.51
N GLY A 583 -1.99 -14.37 -8.72
CA GLY A 583 -1.99 -12.94 -9.02
C GLY A 583 -3.03 -12.60 -10.07
N ALA A 584 -3.67 -11.44 -9.88
CA ALA A 584 -4.59 -10.84 -10.83
C ALA A 584 -4.50 -9.32 -10.76
N MET A 585 -5.24 -8.61 -11.62
CA MET A 585 -5.28 -7.16 -11.64
C MET A 585 -6.69 -6.62 -11.58
N TYR A 586 -6.78 -5.46 -10.96
CA TYR A 586 -7.88 -4.51 -11.08
C TYR A 586 -7.36 -3.29 -11.87
N PRO A 587 -7.38 -3.34 -13.21
CA PRO A 587 -6.64 -2.38 -14.02
C PRO A 587 -7.30 -1.03 -14.17
N ALA A 588 -8.59 -0.93 -13.87
CA ALA A 588 -9.39 0.25 -14.18
C ALA A 588 -10.51 0.52 -13.15
N ASN A 589 -10.19 0.35 -11.88
CA ASN A 589 -11.10 0.75 -10.82
C ASN A 589 -11.37 2.26 -10.88
N GLN A 590 -12.57 2.66 -10.45
CA GLN A 590 -12.99 4.04 -10.39
C GLN A 590 -13.69 4.28 -9.05
N ALA A 591 -13.47 5.47 -8.51
CA ALA A 591 -14.22 5.98 -7.36
C ALA A 591 -14.73 7.39 -7.66
N LYS A 592 -15.79 7.79 -7.01
CA LYS A 592 -16.32 9.16 -7.10
C LYS A 592 -16.96 9.59 -5.79
N VAL A 593 -17.09 10.87 -5.63
CA VAL A 593 -17.84 11.47 -4.52
C VAL A 593 -19.34 11.42 -4.85
N GLU A 594 -20.10 10.70 -4.01
CA GLU A 594 -21.56 10.65 -4.05
C GLU A 594 -22.11 11.11 -2.69
N ASP A 595 -22.98 12.07 -2.67
CA ASP A 595 -23.54 12.68 -1.44
C ASP A 595 -22.44 13.14 -0.45
N GLY A 596 -21.32 13.67 -0.98
CA GLY A 596 -20.18 14.15 -0.21
C GLY A 596 -19.30 13.05 0.41
N VAL A 597 -19.43 11.81 -0.06
CA VAL A 597 -18.66 10.63 0.40
C VAL A 597 -17.95 9.99 -0.78
N TRP A 598 -16.68 9.66 -0.63
CA TRP A 598 -15.99 8.81 -1.60
C TRP A 598 -16.59 7.41 -1.62
N LYS A 599 -16.89 6.91 -2.79
CA LYS A 599 -17.46 5.57 -3.02
C LYS A 599 -16.85 4.93 -4.25
N LEU A 600 -16.78 3.60 -4.26
CA LEU A 600 -16.39 2.83 -5.43
C LEU A 600 -17.46 2.96 -6.53
N ASP A 601 -17.06 3.28 -7.75
CA ASP A 601 -17.96 3.40 -8.90
C ASP A 601 -17.79 2.23 -9.88
N VAL A 602 -16.59 1.74 -10.06
CA VAL A 602 -16.27 0.54 -10.83
C VAL A 602 -15.17 -0.23 -10.11
N VAL A 603 -15.41 -1.50 -9.85
CA VAL A 603 -14.36 -2.43 -9.40
C VAL A 603 -14.47 -3.69 -10.24
N SER A 604 -13.43 -3.95 -11.04
CA SER A 604 -13.43 -5.12 -11.91
C SER A 604 -12.12 -5.85 -11.86
N ILE A 605 -12.19 -7.11 -11.41
CA ILE A 605 -11.06 -8.01 -11.51
C ILE A 605 -10.94 -8.48 -12.96
N GLU A 606 -9.78 -8.19 -13.49
CA GLU A 606 -9.38 -8.60 -14.83
C GLU A 606 -8.23 -9.59 -14.72
N GLU A 607 -8.00 -10.36 -15.73
CA GLU A 607 -6.83 -11.20 -15.91
C GLU A 607 -6.18 -11.75 -14.62
N PRO A 608 -6.57 -12.94 -14.14
CA PRO A 608 -5.67 -13.71 -13.32
C PRO A 608 -4.46 -14.04 -14.18
N TYR A 609 -3.38 -13.29 -14.01
CA TYR A 609 -2.22 -13.40 -14.88
C TYR A 609 -1.30 -14.56 -14.49
N TRP A 610 -1.45 -15.13 -13.29
CA TRP A 610 -0.85 -16.40 -12.93
C TRP A 610 -1.63 -17.09 -11.80
N MET A 611 -1.52 -18.41 -11.71
CA MET A 611 -2.13 -19.21 -10.67
C MET A 611 -1.38 -20.52 -10.47
N SER A 612 -1.08 -20.85 -9.22
CA SER A 612 -0.70 -22.20 -8.83
C SER A 612 -1.95 -23.08 -8.77
N THR A 613 -1.87 -24.29 -9.30
CA THR A 613 -2.92 -25.30 -9.10
C THR A 613 -2.77 -26.03 -7.78
N THR A 614 -1.51 -26.30 -7.40
CA THR A 614 -1.13 -26.83 -6.07
C THR A 614 0.13 -26.12 -5.59
N TYR A 615 0.39 -26.15 -4.30
CA TYR A 615 1.63 -25.61 -3.73
C TYR A 615 2.88 -26.23 -4.36
N ALA A 616 2.92 -27.56 -4.50
CA ALA A 616 4.08 -28.28 -5.04
C ALA A 616 4.30 -28.03 -6.54
N GLU A 617 3.23 -27.74 -7.30
CA GLU A 617 3.34 -27.44 -8.72
C GLU A 617 3.83 -26.01 -8.97
N GLY A 618 3.49 -25.08 -8.09
CA GLY A 618 3.85 -23.68 -8.26
C GLY A 618 3.30 -23.12 -9.57
N TRP A 619 3.98 -22.12 -10.11
CA TRP A 619 3.55 -21.44 -11.34
C TRP A 619 4.29 -21.90 -12.60
N ALA A 620 5.48 -22.47 -12.53
CA ALA A 620 6.24 -22.88 -13.72
C ALA A 620 5.94 -24.29 -14.20
N ARG A 621 5.26 -25.12 -13.41
CA ARG A 621 4.84 -26.46 -13.80
C ARG A 621 3.36 -26.54 -14.16
N ALA A 622 2.61 -25.47 -13.94
CA ALA A 622 1.22 -25.33 -14.38
C ALA A 622 1.19 -25.09 -15.88
N LYS A 623 0.92 -26.12 -16.66
CA LYS A 623 0.92 -26.07 -18.13
C LYS A 623 -0.39 -25.56 -18.74
N GLU A 624 -1.46 -25.62 -17.95
CA GLU A 624 -2.80 -25.23 -18.37
C GLU A 624 -3.49 -24.46 -17.25
N ALA A 625 -4.29 -23.47 -17.64
CA ALA A 625 -5.15 -22.78 -16.69
C ALA A 625 -6.16 -23.75 -16.06
N PRO A 626 -6.47 -23.61 -14.75
CA PRO A 626 -7.52 -24.42 -14.14
C PRO A 626 -8.85 -24.24 -14.88
N LYS A 627 -9.46 -25.36 -15.29
CA LYS A 627 -10.76 -25.34 -16.01
C LYS A 627 -11.84 -24.56 -15.27
N SER A 628 -11.79 -24.52 -13.93
CA SER A 628 -12.69 -23.73 -13.10
C SER A 628 -12.62 -22.23 -13.29
N LEU A 629 -11.55 -21.71 -13.92
CA LEU A 629 -11.43 -20.29 -14.28
C LEU A 629 -12.05 -19.99 -15.65
N ILE A 630 -12.02 -20.96 -16.55
CA ILE A 630 -12.55 -20.85 -17.92
C ILE A 630 -14.08 -21.04 -17.89
N SER A 631 -14.54 -22.07 -17.21
CA SER A 631 -15.95 -22.34 -17.01
C SER A 631 -16.22 -22.58 -15.53
N ALA A 632 -17.03 -21.72 -14.95
CA ALA A 632 -17.44 -21.93 -13.56
C ALA A 632 -18.17 -23.27 -13.44
N PRO A 633 -17.78 -24.16 -12.51
CA PRO A 633 -18.51 -25.42 -12.31
C PRO A 633 -19.99 -25.15 -12.02
N PRO A 634 -20.91 -26.03 -12.41
CA PRO A 634 -22.33 -25.84 -12.10
C PRO A 634 -22.53 -25.62 -10.59
N PRO A 635 -23.56 -24.91 -10.18
CA PRO A 635 -23.91 -24.81 -8.76
C PRO A 635 -24.03 -26.19 -8.12
N ALA A 636 -23.63 -26.31 -6.85
CA ALA A 636 -23.83 -27.55 -6.12
C ALA A 636 -25.31 -27.95 -6.10
N PRO A 637 -25.64 -29.23 -6.05
CA PRO A 637 -27.05 -29.66 -5.92
C PRO A 637 -27.73 -28.98 -4.74
N GLY A 638 -28.87 -28.30 -4.98
CA GLY A 638 -29.60 -27.54 -3.94
C GLY A 638 -29.11 -26.11 -3.70
N ALA A 639 -28.00 -25.68 -4.31
CA ALA A 639 -27.60 -24.28 -4.27
C ALA A 639 -28.51 -23.41 -5.16
N PRO A 640 -28.72 -22.13 -4.83
CA PRO A 640 -29.46 -21.23 -5.69
C PRO A 640 -28.78 -21.08 -7.06
N PRO A 641 -29.57 -20.87 -8.12
CA PRO A 641 -29.01 -20.60 -9.44
C PRO A 641 -28.14 -19.36 -9.38
N ARG A 642 -27.05 -19.36 -10.17
CA ARG A 642 -26.19 -18.18 -10.25
C ARG A 642 -26.94 -17.00 -10.83
N MET A 643 -26.76 -15.86 -10.18
CA MET A 643 -27.21 -14.59 -10.73
C MET A 643 -26.57 -14.34 -12.07
N GLN A 644 -27.35 -14.02 -13.09
CA GLN A 644 -26.82 -13.56 -14.36
C GLN A 644 -26.32 -12.13 -14.22
N PRO A 645 -25.18 -11.79 -14.82
CA PRO A 645 -24.70 -10.42 -14.80
C PRO A 645 -25.61 -9.52 -15.65
N ASP A 646 -25.70 -8.26 -15.27
CA ASP A 646 -26.43 -7.24 -16.05
C ASP A 646 -25.74 -7.03 -17.42
N PHE A 647 -24.41 -7.15 -17.45
CA PHE A 647 -23.61 -7.17 -18.67
C PHE A 647 -22.82 -8.49 -18.73
N ASP A 648 -23.14 -9.33 -19.73
CA ASP A 648 -22.45 -10.60 -19.92
C ASP A 648 -21.11 -10.37 -20.67
N ARG A 649 -20.04 -10.55 -19.97
CA ARG A 649 -18.68 -10.43 -20.52
C ARG A 649 -18.32 -11.46 -21.54
N THR A 650 -18.85 -12.66 -21.44
CA THR A 650 -18.57 -13.72 -22.42
C THR A 650 -19.06 -13.34 -23.82
N LYS A 651 -20.07 -12.47 -23.90
CA LYS A 651 -20.54 -11.88 -25.17
C LYS A 651 -19.69 -10.69 -25.61
N LEU A 652 -18.93 -10.08 -24.68
CA LEU A 652 -18.05 -8.94 -24.93
C LEU A 652 -16.63 -9.36 -25.32
N LEU A 653 -16.27 -10.63 -25.16
CA LEU A 653 -14.94 -11.20 -25.43
C LEU A 653 -14.47 -11.04 -26.90
N LYS A 654 -15.37 -10.69 -27.82
CA LYS A 654 -15.04 -10.40 -29.21
C LYS A 654 -14.37 -9.05 -29.43
N ILE A 655 -14.17 -8.27 -28.38
CA ILE A 655 -13.80 -6.87 -28.49
C ILE A 655 -12.36 -6.61 -28.05
N ARG A 656 -11.74 -5.70 -28.80
CA ARG A 656 -10.34 -5.30 -28.86
C ARG A 656 -9.70 -4.94 -27.50
N PHE A 657 -10.47 -4.59 -26.49
CA PHE A 657 -10.00 -4.07 -25.20
C PHE A 657 -9.52 -5.15 -24.22
N TRP A 658 -9.98 -6.36 -24.37
CA TRP A 658 -9.76 -7.41 -23.36
C TRP A 658 -8.51 -8.25 -23.58
N GLY A 659 -7.60 -7.83 -24.45
CA GLY A 659 -6.37 -8.57 -24.75
C GLY A 659 -6.61 -9.95 -25.36
N ILE A 660 -7.84 -10.24 -25.76
CA ILE A 660 -8.25 -11.50 -26.35
C ILE A 660 -8.02 -11.43 -27.84
N ASN A 661 -7.27 -12.36 -28.36
CA ASN A 661 -7.15 -12.53 -29.81
C ASN A 661 -8.47 -13.04 -30.33
N ASN A 662 -9.05 -12.31 -31.20
CA ASN A 662 -9.93 -12.57 -32.35
C ASN A 662 -10.53 -13.98 -32.48
N HIS A 663 -10.91 -14.65 -31.39
CA HIS A 663 -11.41 -16.01 -31.49
C HIS A 663 -12.86 -16.09 -31.03
N ASP A 664 -13.62 -16.85 -31.77
CA ASP A 664 -15.03 -17.16 -31.53
C ASP A 664 -15.24 -18.09 -30.31
N ASP A 665 -14.17 -18.46 -29.64
CA ASP A 665 -14.18 -19.40 -28.50
C ASP A 665 -14.02 -18.69 -27.15
N PRO A 666 -15.01 -18.78 -26.25
CA PRO A 666 -14.90 -18.29 -24.89
C PRO A 666 -13.76 -18.92 -24.07
N SER A 667 -13.17 -20.03 -24.54
CA SER A 667 -11.99 -20.64 -23.91
C SER A 667 -10.69 -19.85 -24.14
N ASP A 668 -10.68 -18.87 -25.01
CA ASP A 668 -9.54 -17.98 -25.28
C ASP A 668 -9.38 -16.85 -24.26
N VAL A 669 -10.01 -16.92 -23.11
CA VAL A 669 -9.71 -16.06 -21.97
C VAL A 669 -8.22 -16.21 -21.67
N VAL A 670 -7.52 -15.07 -21.69
CA VAL A 670 -6.06 -15.06 -21.48
C VAL A 670 -5.75 -15.35 -20.03
N LEU A 671 -5.44 -16.59 -19.77
CA LEU A 671 -5.03 -17.08 -18.46
C LEU A 671 -3.62 -17.63 -18.55
N TRP A 672 -2.94 -17.66 -17.40
CA TRP A 672 -1.66 -18.34 -17.26
C TRP A 672 -1.72 -19.77 -17.88
N PRO A 673 -0.75 -20.18 -18.68
CA PRO A 673 0.54 -19.52 -18.98
C PRO A 673 0.53 -18.51 -20.14
N ASN A 674 -0.60 -18.19 -20.72
CA ASN A 674 -0.72 -17.22 -21.80
C ASN A 674 -1.00 -15.83 -21.23
N ILE A 675 0.05 -15.05 -21.00
CA ILE A 675 -0.07 -13.69 -20.49
C ILE A 675 -0.05 -12.70 -21.64
N LYS A 676 -1.04 -11.81 -21.70
CA LYS A 676 -1.06 -10.69 -22.64
C LYS A 676 -0.87 -9.35 -21.95
N PRO A 677 -0.48 -8.31 -22.70
CA PRO A 677 -0.40 -6.97 -22.14
C PRO A 677 -1.72 -6.57 -21.51
N MET A 678 -1.68 -6.17 -20.25
CA MET A 678 -2.80 -5.57 -19.55
C MET A 678 -3.10 -4.19 -20.11
N TRP A 679 -4.32 -3.75 -19.94
CA TRP A 679 -4.67 -2.38 -20.22
C TRP A 679 -4.46 -1.49 -19.01
N PHE A 680 -4.32 -0.19 -19.28
CA PHE A 680 -3.98 0.82 -18.29
C PHE A 680 -5.02 1.93 -18.31
N ASN A 681 -5.41 2.40 -17.13
CA ASN A 681 -6.27 3.56 -16.96
C ASN A 681 -5.49 4.87 -16.73
N TYR A 682 -4.16 4.82 -16.85
CA TYR A 682 -3.29 5.99 -16.73
C TYR A 682 -2.20 5.99 -17.81
N LYS A 683 -1.71 7.18 -18.11
CA LYS A 683 -0.56 7.40 -19.00
C LYS A 683 0.73 7.31 -18.21
N ASN A 684 1.85 7.09 -18.90
CA ASN A 684 3.16 7.14 -18.25
C ASN A 684 3.30 8.47 -17.46
N PRO A 685 3.56 8.42 -16.15
CA PRO A 685 3.51 9.61 -15.30
C PRO A 685 4.61 10.63 -15.60
N VAL A 686 5.62 10.26 -16.37
CA VAL A 686 6.73 11.14 -16.75
C VAL A 686 6.63 11.61 -18.20
N SER A 687 6.56 10.67 -19.14
CA SER A 687 6.54 11.01 -20.57
C SER A 687 5.15 11.36 -21.11
N GLY A 688 4.09 11.04 -20.39
CA GLY A 688 2.72 11.17 -20.88
C GLY A 688 2.34 10.17 -21.99
N ARG A 689 3.19 9.19 -22.29
CA ARG A 689 2.94 8.15 -23.28
C ARG A 689 1.72 7.33 -22.87
N GLU A 690 0.86 7.05 -23.83
CA GLU A 690 -0.22 6.10 -23.67
C GLU A 690 0.33 4.67 -23.78
N PRO A 691 0.14 3.85 -22.75
CA PRO A 691 0.49 2.43 -22.84
C PRO A 691 -0.35 1.71 -23.90
N PRO A 692 0.12 0.58 -24.41
CA PRO A 692 -0.75 -0.30 -25.17
C PRO A 692 -2.01 -0.64 -24.37
N ASN A 693 -3.15 -0.70 -25.02
CA ASN A 693 -4.44 -0.95 -24.37
C ASN A 693 -4.84 0.12 -23.31
N TYR A 694 -4.59 1.40 -23.60
CA TYR A 694 -5.02 2.49 -22.73
C TYR A 694 -6.55 2.60 -22.71
N CYS A 695 -7.13 2.58 -21.50
CA CYS A 695 -8.56 2.78 -21.26
C CYS A 695 -8.77 3.56 -19.98
N PRO A 696 -8.95 4.89 -20.04
CA PRO A 696 -8.99 5.74 -18.85
C PRO A 696 -10.28 5.60 -18.04
N ASN A 697 -11.34 5.11 -18.64
CA ASN A 697 -12.64 4.94 -17.99
C ASN A 697 -13.34 3.68 -18.51
N LEU A 698 -13.49 2.67 -17.66
CA LEU A 698 -14.05 1.40 -18.05
C LEU A 698 -15.49 1.53 -18.60
N LYS A 699 -16.34 2.28 -17.94
CA LYS A 699 -17.72 2.50 -18.41
C LYS A 699 -17.79 3.17 -19.79
N THR A 700 -16.85 4.07 -20.11
CA THR A 700 -16.75 4.68 -21.43
C THR A 700 -16.25 3.70 -22.47
N CYS A 701 -15.20 2.96 -22.15
CA CYS A 701 -14.67 1.91 -23.01
C CYS A 701 -15.70 0.80 -23.25
N GLU A 702 -16.53 0.46 -22.27
CA GLU A 702 -17.62 -0.49 -22.40
C GLU A 702 -18.82 0.09 -23.20
N LYS A 703 -19.06 1.40 -23.16
CA LYS A 703 -20.10 2.06 -23.98
C LYS A 703 -19.79 2.06 -25.46
N ASP A 704 -18.52 2.07 -25.83
CA ASP A 704 -18.12 1.81 -27.23
C ASP A 704 -18.55 0.41 -27.66
N LEU A 705 -18.72 -0.50 -26.72
CA LEU A 705 -19.24 -1.85 -26.90
C LEU A 705 -20.76 -1.86 -27.04
N GLU A 706 -21.50 -1.01 -26.29
CA GLU A 706 -22.94 -0.82 -26.46
C GLU A 706 -23.25 -0.25 -27.85
N ALA A 707 -22.45 0.71 -28.34
CA ALA A 707 -22.55 1.26 -29.67
C ALA A 707 -22.28 0.20 -30.76
N ALA A 708 -21.52 -0.85 -30.44
CA ALA A 708 -21.30 -2.01 -31.33
C ALA A 708 -22.42 -3.07 -31.26
N GLY A 709 -23.54 -2.78 -30.57
CA GLY A 709 -24.74 -3.63 -30.56
C GLY A 709 -24.95 -4.47 -29.28
N HIS A 710 -24.15 -4.25 -28.24
CA HIS A 710 -24.31 -4.89 -26.94
C HIS A 710 -25.15 -4.02 -26.02
N LYS A 711 -26.40 -4.39 -25.77
CA LYS A 711 -27.28 -3.70 -24.82
C LYS A 711 -27.21 -4.37 -23.45
N PRO A 712 -27.22 -3.58 -22.35
CA PRO A 712 -27.48 -4.14 -21.02
C PRO A 712 -28.83 -4.89 -21.04
N GLN A 713 -28.88 -6.01 -20.34
CA GLN A 713 -30.13 -6.77 -20.16
C GLN A 713 -30.94 -6.20 -19.02
#